data_07390902f9c1dbd1e32033c80d3b972f
#
_entry.id   07390902f9c1dbd1e32033c80d3b972f
#
_cell.length_a   1.000
_cell.length_b   1.000
_cell.length_c   1.000
_cell.angle_alpha   90.00
_cell.angle_beta   90.00
_cell.angle_gamma   90.00
#
_symmetry.space_group_name_H-M   'P 1'
#
loop_
_entity.id
_entity.type
_entity.pdbx_description
1 polymer ?
#
loop_
_entity_poly.entity_id
_entity_poly.type
_entity_poly.pdbx_seq_one_letter_code
_entity_poly.pdbx_strand_id
1 'polypeptide(L)'
;MMVLSTSTGLAGPCDGSLKGALWCDQSRSFKQRAADIVANLTIEEKSGLFVNQASAVPRLELPAYNWWSEALHGVARDGLATSFPQICGAATSLNRSLWFAMGETTGIEARGKNNDRSRTSIYQGLTMWAPNVNIFRDPRWGRGEETPGEDPTINGEYAVSFVSGMQGPPSGKYVRAAACLKHYAAYNEETGRLSFPAVVTAQDMEDTFLPAFEAGVERGHAVGIMCSYNAETYGYGLLGPGSTAQHGAIPSCANKYLMNDLARDTWGFDGYITSDCGAVSGVANDHGYSHTPAETAMATLGAGMDTECGSYLGAKTMALLLQNNASVAKLADAALTRLFDVQMRLGFFDPRDQVPWGRFGPEVVDTPAHRALAREASDQSLVLLKNTGGTLPFSKTTKPVAVVGRNALATTNMLGNYYGTPPFLISPCDGVSASSGVKALCSDGTDGGASTVSAIKAGAVGAVVLVVGLTSEGQEPADEAEGKDRTSLLLPLKQDDLIATVAMVAKEYKLPVALVVMSGGPVDVSDAKGNEAVGAIMWCGYPGQAGGAAIADALFGVTNPSGKLTMTWYPEQFVQEVSLTDMGMRPNASTGNPGRSHRFYTGVPVFAFGEGLSYTSFAVPPPEVALSPGALDTARSEGAAVTRGRSAVVGHIEVRVTNTGARYGAYGVLLFVAPPAPIMARGAPRQSVLDFGKVALAPGTSQTLRFEVKAKDLTHADPRGTRVAPTGEWRFWVGTAADGAKVDANVTRVLLTSALRVEVQP
;
A
#
# COMPACT_ATOMS: atom_id res chain seq x y z
N MET A 1 -19.85 42.12 11.23
CA MET A 1 -19.37 42.59 9.92
C MET A 1 -18.32 41.60 9.46
N MET A 2 -18.75 40.60 8.68
CA MET A 2 -17.93 39.52 8.21
C MET A 2 -17.18 40.00 6.97
N VAL A 3 -15.88 40.22 7.09
CA VAL A 3 -15.04 40.57 5.95
C VAL A 3 -14.94 39.32 5.07
N LEU A 4 -15.67 39.33 3.97
CA LEU A 4 -15.49 38.40 2.88
C LEU A 4 -14.10 38.65 2.27
N SER A 5 -13.12 37.87 2.64
CA SER A 5 -11.85 37.75 1.93
C SER A 5 -12.19 37.25 0.53
N THR A 6 -12.12 38.12 -0.46
CA THR A 6 -12.15 37.72 -1.86
C THR A 6 -10.85 37.01 -2.15
N SER A 7 -10.82 35.68 -2.03
CA SER A 7 -9.73 34.87 -2.57
C SER A 7 -9.72 35.09 -4.09
N THR A 8 -8.72 35.75 -4.60
CA THR A 8 -8.40 35.85 -6.03
C THR A 8 -7.87 34.47 -6.49
N GLY A 9 -8.73 33.46 -6.43
CA GLY A 9 -8.43 32.15 -7.02
C GLY A 9 -8.22 32.34 -8.52
N LEU A 10 -7.19 31.71 -9.05
CA LEU A 10 -6.89 31.71 -10.47
C LEU A 10 -8.17 31.37 -11.26
N ALA A 11 -8.61 32.28 -12.14
CA ALA A 11 -9.69 32.03 -13.09
C ALA A 11 -9.33 30.82 -13.94
N GLY A 12 -10.33 29.95 -14.21
CA GLY A 12 -10.13 28.83 -15.11
C GLY A 12 -9.94 29.29 -16.56
N PRO A 13 -9.36 28.45 -17.44
CA PRO A 13 -9.18 28.80 -18.85
C PRO A 13 -10.47 29.20 -19.58
N CYS A 14 -11.63 28.79 -19.04
CA CYS A 14 -12.93 29.09 -19.62
C CYS A 14 -13.67 30.25 -18.96
N ASP A 15 -13.04 30.94 -18.02
CA ASP A 15 -13.59 32.14 -17.37
C ASP A 15 -13.16 33.44 -18.10
N GLY A 16 -12.19 33.34 -19.01
CA GLY A 16 -11.56 34.46 -19.69
C GLY A 16 -12.11 34.77 -21.09
N SER A 17 -11.22 35.25 -21.97
CA SER A 17 -11.56 35.66 -23.33
C SER A 17 -11.91 34.46 -24.22
N LEU A 18 -11.47 33.27 -23.88
CA LEU A 18 -11.66 32.02 -24.64
C LEU A 18 -12.89 31.21 -24.20
N LYS A 19 -13.80 31.80 -23.40
CA LYS A 19 -15.04 31.11 -22.96
C LYS A 19 -15.92 30.55 -24.07
N GLY A 20 -15.79 31.03 -25.29
CA GLY A 20 -16.48 30.55 -26.50
C GLY A 20 -15.72 29.47 -27.27
N ALA A 21 -14.55 29.07 -26.81
CA ALA A 21 -13.78 28.00 -27.45
C ALA A 21 -14.46 26.65 -27.28
N LEU A 22 -14.26 25.73 -28.23
CA LEU A 22 -14.88 24.41 -28.22
C LEU A 22 -14.53 23.58 -26.96
N TRP A 23 -13.33 23.75 -26.41
CA TRP A 23 -12.92 23.08 -25.15
C TRP A 23 -13.62 23.64 -23.91
N CYS A 24 -14.34 24.77 -24.01
CA CYS A 24 -15.16 25.33 -22.95
C CYS A 24 -16.65 24.93 -23.05
N ASP A 25 -17.05 24.29 -24.13
CA ASP A 25 -18.41 23.79 -24.32
C ASP A 25 -18.68 22.55 -23.46
N GLN A 26 -19.39 22.73 -22.36
CA GLN A 26 -19.69 21.67 -21.40
C GLN A 26 -20.70 20.61 -21.92
N SER A 27 -21.33 20.81 -23.06
CA SER A 27 -22.18 19.80 -23.70
C SER A 27 -21.34 18.67 -24.37
N ARG A 28 -20.06 18.92 -24.59
CA ARG A 28 -19.11 17.97 -25.18
C ARG A 28 -18.44 17.13 -24.08
N SER A 29 -18.06 15.89 -24.43
CA SER A 29 -17.30 15.05 -23.53
C SER A 29 -15.92 15.64 -23.21
N PHE A 30 -15.36 15.34 -22.04
CA PHE A 30 -14.01 15.78 -21.67
C PHE A 30 -12.97 15.39 -22.72
N LYS A 31 -13.04 14.16 -23.25
CA LYS A 31 -12.14 13.68 -24.31
C LYS A 31 -12.25 14.51 -25.62
N GLN A 32 -13.46 14.93 -26.01
CA GLN A 32 -13.63 15.81 -27.17
C GLN A 32 -13.04 17.20 -26.89
N ARG A 33 -13.29 17.75 -25.71
CA ARG A 33 -12.75 19.05 -25.30
C ARG A 33 -11.21 19.00 -25.23
N ALA A 34 -10.62 17.94 -24.69
CA ALA A 34 -9.18 17.73 -24.65
C ALA A 34 -8.56 17.66 -26.04
N ALA A 35 -9.19 16.92 -26.96
CA ALA A 35 -8.73 16.83 -28.36
C ALA A 35 -8.75 18.19 -29.05
N ASP A 36 -9.74 19.04 -28.77
CA ASP A 36 -9.80 20.40 -29.34
C ASP A 36 -8.63 21.28 -28.83
N ILE A 37 -8.26 21.19 -27.55
CA ILE A 37 -7.06 21.87 -27.04
C ILE A 37 -5.84 21.42 -27.83
N VAL A 38 -5.62 20.11 -27.93
CA VAL A 38 -4.43 19.54 -28.59
C VAL A 38 -4.35 19.97 -30.07
N ALA A 39 -5.49 20.03 -30.78
CA ALA A 39 -5.57 20.48 -32.15
C ALA A 39 -5.22 21.97 -32.34
N ASN A 40 -5.37 22.79 -31.27
CA ASN A 40 -5.07 24.22 -31.28
C ASN A 40 -3.66 24.56 -30.77
N LEU A 41 -2.90 23.60 -30.23
CA LEU A 41 -1.53 23.82 -29.78
C LEU A 41 -0.56 23.86 -30.95
N THR A 42 0.40 24.80 -30.95
CA THR A 42 1.56 24.76 -31.83
C THR A 42 2.55 23.67 -31.40
N ILE A 43 3.53 23.35 -32.26
CA ILE A 43 4.58 22.38 -31.90
C ILE A 43 5.38 22.84 -30.67
N GLU A 44 5.72 24.13 -30.63
CA GLU A 44 6.45 24.75 -29.53
C GLU A 44 5.66 24.65 -28.23
N GLU A 45 4.36 24.92 -28.26
CA GLU A 45 3.47 24.80 -27.08
C GLU A 45 3.35 23.33 -26.62
N LYS A 46 3.14 22.39 -27.55
CA LYS A 46 3.09 20.95 -27.25
C LYS A 46 4.37 20.49 -26.58
N SER A 47 5.53 20.93 -27.07
CA SER A 47 6.83 20.44 -26.61
C SER A 47 7.09 20.64 -25.11
N GLY A 48 6.49 21.65 -24.48
CA GLY A 48 6.66 21.96 -23.06
C GLY A 48 5.73 21.20 -22.11
N LEU A 49 4.92 20.23 -22.60
CA LEU A 49 3.86 19.60 -21.83
C LEU A 49 4.12 18.14 -21.43
N PHE A 50 5.26 17.55 -21.81
CA PHE A 50 5.55 16.11 -21.58
C PHE A 50 6.31 15.80 -20.29
N VAL A 51 6.60 16.81 -19.50
CA VAL A 51 7.33 16.67 -18.23
C VAL A 51 6.41 16.99 -17.05
N ASN A 52 6.76 16.52 -15.85
CA ASN A 52 5.94 16.79 -14.67
C ASN A 52 5.70 18.29 -14.42
N GLN A 53 6.65 19.16 -14.77
CA GLN A 53 6.50 20.63 -14.76
C GLN A 53 5.99 21.13 -16.13
N ALA A 54 4.75 20.80 -16.46
CA ALA A 54 4.13 21.22 -17.72
C ALA A 54 4.05 22.76 -17.83
N SER A 55 4.53 23.30 -18.94
CA SER A 55 4.59 24.74 -19.20
C SER A 55 3.20 25.35 -19.35
N ALA A 56 3.07 26.65 -19.04
CA ALA A 56 1.88 27.41 -19.39
C ALA A 56 1.79 27.60 -20.93
N VAL A 57 0.56 27.73 -21.44
CA VAL A 57 0.28 28.12 -22.82
C VAL A 57 -0.55 29.41 -22.80
N PRO A 58 0.09 30.59 -22.65
CA PRO A 58 -0.61 31.87 -22.44
C PRO A 58 -1.59 32.22 -23.57
N ARG A 59 -1.29 31.87 -24.81
CA ARG A 59 -2.18 32.11 -25.97
C ARG A 59 -3.54 31.42 -25.84
N LEU A 60 -3.56 30.25 -25.16
CA LEU A 60 -4.78 29.49 -24.88
C LEU A 60 -5.26 29.65 -23.43
N GLU A 61 -4.73 30.62 -22.71
CA GLU A 61 -5.04 30.88 -21.28
C GLU A 61 -4.84 29.64 -20.39
N LEU A 62 -3.99 28.68 -20.80
CA LEU A 62 -3.69 27.49 -20.02
C LEU A 62 -2.57 27.77 -19.02
N PRO A 63 -2.82 27.63 -17.71
CA PRO A 63 -1.77 27.79 -16.71
C PRO A 63 -0.78 26.64 -16.76
N ALA A 64 0.43 26.86 -16.24
CA ALA A 64 1.36 25.77 -15.97
C ALA A 64 0.75 24.79 -14.97
N TYR A 65 1.17 23.53 -15.02
CA TYR A 65 0.71 22.50 -14.11
C TYR A 65 1.86 21.58 -13.68
N ASN A 66 1.96 21.26 -12.38
CA ASN A 66 2.89 20.26 -11.90
C ASN A 66 2.14 18.96 -11.59
N TRP A 67 2.52 17.87 -12.29
CA TRP A 67 1.92 16.55 -12.14
C TRP A 67 2.37 15.83 -10.88
N TRP A 68 3.48 16.24 -10.27
CA TRP A 68 4.07 15.59 -9.11
C TRP A 68 3.45 16.08 -7.82
N SER A 69 2.68 15.23 -7.16
CA SER A 69 2.21 15.39 -5.78
C SER A 69 2.22 14.04 -5.09
N GLU A 70 2.54 13.99 -3.79
CA GLU A 70 2.67 12.77 -3.01
C GLU A 70 1.62 12.70 -1.92
N ALA A 71 1.09 11.50 -1.67
CA ALA A 71 -0.01 11.34 -0.71
C ALA A 71 -0.20 9.89 -0.21
N LEU A 72 0.87 9.20 0.19
CA LEU A 72 0.76 7.80 0.63
C LEU A 72 -0.16 7.64 1.84
N HIS A 73 0.04 8.48 2.87
CA HIS A 73 -0.74 8.42 4.11
C HIS A 73 -1.12 9.82 4.64
N GLY A 74 -1.53 10.68 3.74
CA GLY A 74 -1.81 12.12 3.89
C GLY A 74 -1.04 12.92 2.86
N VAL A 75 -1.42 14.19 2.64
CA VAL A 75 -0.73 15.05 1.67
C VAL A 75 0.69 15.30 2.13
N ALA A 76 1.67 14.88 1.33
CA ALA A 76 3.07 14.92 1.70
C ALA A 76 3.81 16.14 1.14
N ARG A 77 4.86 16.57 1.87
CA ARG A 77 5.85 17.57 1.43
C ARG A 77 5.28 18.94 1.06
N ASP A 78 4.04 19.23 1.45
CA ASP A 78 3.36 20.51 1.20
C ASP A 78 2.89 21.19 2.51
N GLY A 79 3.71 21.19 3.54
CA GLY A 79 3.45 21.84 4.83
C GLY A 79 2.36 21.13 5.65
N LEU A 80 1.51 21.92 6.33
CA LEU A 80 0.48 21.37 7.24
C LEU A 80 -0.42 20.35 6.54
N ALA A 81 -0.52 19.16 7.12
CA ALA A 81 -1.43 18.09 6.68
C ALA A 81 -1.65 17.08 7.80
N THR A 82 -2.76 16.37 7.76
CA THR A 82 -2.98 15.19 8.59
C THR A 82 -2.05 14.07 8.16
N SER A 83 -1.32 13.47 9.10
CA SER A 83 -0.45 12.31 8.86
C SER A 83 -0.98 11.08 9.56
N PHE A 84 -1.52 10.17 8.77
CA PHE A 84 -1.99 8.86 9.21
C PHE A 84 -0.81 7.92 9.51
N PRO A 85 -1.04 6.73 10.11
CA PRO A 85 -0.03 5.66 10.11
C PRO A 85 0.44 5.36 8.69
N GLN A 86 1.71 4.98 8.54
CA GLN A 86 2.23 4.49 7.27
C GLN A 86 1.45 3.25 6.82
N ILE A 87 1.40 3.00 5.52
CA ILE A 87 0.44 2.06 4.91
C ILE A 87 0.58 0.64 5.48
N CYS A 88 1.82 0.15 5.69
CA CYS A 88 2.04 -1.19 6.27
C CYS A 88 1.36 -1.36 7.63
N GLY A 89 1.35 -0.31 8.47
CA GLY A 89 0.63 -0.28 9.73
C GLY A 89 -0.88 -0.15 9.54
N ALA A 90 -1.34 0.82 8.73
CA ALA A 90 -2.76 1.05 8.48
C ALA A 90 -3.48 -0.19 7.92
N ALA A 91 -2.81 -0.98 7.10
CA ALA A 91 -3.35 -2.19 6.48
C ALA A 91 -3.67 -3.29 7.50
N THR A 92 -2.97 -3.36 8.63
CA THR A 92 -3.25 -4.34 9.69
C THR A 92 -4.63 -4.20 10.31
N SER A 93 -5.25 -3.01 10.14
CA SER A 93 -6.62 -2.77 10.61
C SER A 93 -7.65 -3.67 9.94
N LEU A 94 -7.38 -4.19 8.73
CA LEU A 94 -8.29 -4.96 7.88
C LEU A 94 -9.67 -4.28 7.73
N ASN A 95 -9.67 -2.95 7.64
CA ASN A 95 -10.88 -2.12 7.66
C ASN A 95 -10.98 -1.24 6.42
N ARG A 96 -11.73 -1.70 5.41
CA ARG A 96 -11.97 -1.00 4.15
C ARG A 96 -12.54 0.41 4.34
N SER A 97 -13.45 0.57 5.32
CA SER A 97 -14.07 1.86 5.60
C SER A 97 -13.07 2.86 6.16
N LEU A 98 -12.13 2.40 6.98
CA LEU A 98 -11.03 3.24 7.49
C LEU A 98 -10.10 3.67 6.34
N TRP A 99 -9.71 2.75 5.48
CA TRP A 99 -8.85 3.05 4.32
C TRP A 99 -9.53 4.01 3.34
N PHE A 100 -10.84 3.84 3.12
CA PHE A 100 -11.65 4.79 2.35
C PHE A 100 -11.63 6.19 2.99
N ALA A 101 -11.88 6.29 4.29
CA ALA A 101 -11.90 7.57 5.02
C ALA A 101 -10.51 8.27 5.02
N MET A 102 -9.41 7.48 5.10
CA MET A 102 -8.05 8.02 4.95
C MET A 102 -7.84 8.61 3.55
N GLY A 103 -8.23 7.86 2.51
CA GLY A 103 -8.18 8.36 1.13
C GLY A 103 -9.05 9.59 0.93
N GLU A 104 -10.27 9.60 1.48
CA GLU A 104 -11.19 10.73 1.39
C GLU A 104 -10.63 11.98 2.05
N THR A 105 -10.10 11.87 3.26
CA THR A 105 -9.44 12.96 3.97
C THR A 105 -8.27 13.50 3.17
N THR A 106 -7.42 12.63 2.65
CA THR A 106 -6.28 13.01 1.81
C THR A 106 -6.73 13.78 0.57
N GLY A 107 -7.76 13.31 -0.13
CA GLY A 107 -8.32 14.00 -1.30
C GLY A 107 -8.96 15.34 -0.97
N ILE A 108 -9.62 15.48 0.18
CA ILE A 108 -10.20 16.74 0.68
C ILE A 108 -9.09 17.74 0.97
N GLU A 109 -8.06 17.35 1.71
CA GLU A 109 -6.94 18.22 2.05
C GLU A 109 -6.15 18.65 0.82
N ALA A 110 -5.89 17.73 -0.11
CA ALA A 110 -5.25 18.03 -1.39
C ALA A 110 -6.04 19.07 -2.18
N ARG A 111 -7.37 18.95 -2.23
CA ARG A 111 -8.24 19.90 -2.92
C ARG A 111 -8.22 21.27 -2.24
N GLY A 112 -8.30 21.34 -0.91
CA GLY A 112 -8.21 22.59 -0.16
C GLY A 112 -6.89 23.34 -0.42
N LYS A 113 -5.78 22.61 -0.37
CA LYS A 113 -4.43 23.14 -0.67
C LYS A 113 -4.30 23.62 -2.11
N ASN A 114 -4.76 22.84 -3.08
CA ASN A 114 -4.69 23.22 -4.50
C ASN A 114 -5.54 24.48 -4.80
N ASN A 115 -6.73 24.57 -4.20
CA ASN A 115 -7.60 25.72 -4.41
C ASN A 115 -7.04 27.02 -3.80
N ASP A 116 -6.26 26.92 -2.72
CA ASP A 116 -5.64 28.07 -2.02
C ASP A 116 -4.32 28.50 -2.67
N ARG A 117 -3.61 27.58 -3.32
CA ARG A 117 -2.26 27.79 -3.84
C ARG A 117 -2.17 27.67 -5.36
N SER A 118 -0.98 27.98 -5.88
CA SER A 118 -0.66 27.75 -7.30
C SER A 118 -0.47 26.27 -7.59
N ARG A 119 -1.08 25.80 -8.69
CA ARG A 119 -0.88 24.44 -9.24
C ARG A 119 0.47 24.25 -9.92
N THR A 120 1.24 25.30 -10.06
CA THR A 120 2.51 25.31 -10.80
C THR A 120 3.67 24.79 -9.99
N SER A 121 3.57 24.83 -8.66
CA SER A 121 4.62 24.34 -7.76
C SER A 121 4.52 22.84 -7.56
N ILE A 122 5.66 22.21 -7.31
CA ILE A 122 5.75 20.80 -6.93
C ILE A 122 4.90 20.52 -5.67
N TYR A 123 4.25 19.38 -5.61
CA TYR A 123 3.37 18.91 -4.53
C TYR A 123 2.03 19.68 -4.35
N GLN A 124 1.69 20.59 -5.26
CA GLN A 124 0.47 21.39 -5.20
C GLN A 124 -0.56 21.05 -6.28
N GLY A 125 -0.26 20.09 -7.15
CA GLY A 125 -1.21 19.53 -8.10
C GLY A 125 -2.27 18.65 -7.43
N LEU A 126 -3.23 18.18 -8.22
CA LEU A 126 -4.26 17.23 -7.80
C LEU A 126 -4.04 15.82 -8.36
N THR A 127 -2.87 15.54 -8.88
CA THR A 127 -2.44 14.22 -9.34
C THR A 127 -1.52 13.64 -8.27
N MET A 128 -2.12 12.82 -7.38
CA MET A 128 -1.46 12.24 -6.21
C MET A 128 -0.83 10.92 -6.57
N TRP A 129 0.51 10.80 -6.44
CA TRP A 129 1.24 9.59 -6.77
C TRP A 129 1.18 8.59 -5.61
N ALA A 130 -0.04 8.11 -5.40
CA ALA A 130 -0.47 7.16 -4.37
C ALA A 130 -1.76 6.45 -4.82
N PRO A 131 -2.01 5.22 -4.30
CA PRO A 131 -1.25 4.45 -3.35
C PRO A 131 -0.10 3.64 -3.99
N ASN A 132 0.90 3.26 -3.17
CA ASN A 132 1.85 2.21 -3.52
C ASN A 132 1.21 0.85 -3.26
N VAL A 133 1.00 0.05 -4.30
CA VAL A 133 0.35 -1.26 -4.24
C VAL A 133 1.26 -2.42 -4.63
N ASN A 134 2.57 -2.17 -4.69
CA ASN A 134 3.55 -3.23 -4.85
C ASN A 134 3.45 -4.24 -3.70
N ILE A 135 3.79 -5.49 -3.97
CA ILE A 135 3.77 -6.55 -2.97
C ILE A 135 5.02 -6.44 -2.09
N PHE A 136 4.86 -6.45 -0.77
CA PHE A 136 5.98 -6.51 0.16
C PHE A 136 6.61 -7.92 0.12
N ARG A 137 7.30 -8.20 -1.00
CA ARG A 137 7.84 -9.52 -1.34
C ARG A 137 8.96 -9.98 -0.41
N ASP A 138 9.85 -9.08 -0.05
CA ASP A 138 11.03 -9.36 0.74
C ASP A 138 11.10 -8.41 1.94
N PRO A 139 11.31 -8.93 3.17
CA PRO A 139 11.30 -8.11 4.38
C PRO A 139 12.42 -7.07 4.45
N ARG A 140 13.43 -7.15 3.56
CA ARG A 140 14.53 -6.19 3.47
C ARG A 140 14.21 -4.97 2.61
N TRP A 141 13.15 -5.02 1.81
CA TRP A 141 12.84 -3.94 0.87
C TRP A 141 12.60 -2.61 1.58
N GLY A 142 13.43 -1.59 1.23
CA GLY A 142 13.46 -0.30 1.92
C GLY A 142 12.19 0.53 1.83
N ARG A 143 11.34 0.30 0.80
CA ARG A 143 10.02 0.95 0.64
C ARG A 143 8.85 0.03 0.99
N GLY A 144 9.10 -1.09 1.65
CA GLY A 144 8.05 -2.01 2.11
C GLY A 144 7.01 -1.31 2.98
N GLU A 145 7.42 -0.34 3.81
CA GLU A 145 6.53 0.46 4.66
C GLU A 145 5.41 1.16 3.92
N GLU A 146 5.64 1.52 2.65
CA GLU A 146 4.70 2.24 1.80
C GLU A 146 3.58 1.35 1.26
N THR A 147 3.58 0.05 1.54
CA THR A 147 2.67 -0.93 0.95
C THR A 147 1.77 -1.60 1.98
N PRO A 148 0.58 -2.10 1.58
CA PRO A 148 -0.32 -2.79 2.51
C PRO A 148 0.23 -4.12 3.04
N GLY A 149 1.20 -4.75 2.37
CA GLY A 149 1.79 -6.00 2.77
C GLY A 149 2.08 -6.96 1.62
N GLU A 150 2.13 -8.25 1.93
CA GLU A 150 2.58 -9.29 0.99
C GLU A 150 1.44 -10.00 0.23
N ASP A 151 0.16 -9.72 0.57
CA ASP A 151 -0.99 -10.42 -0.02
C ASP A 151 -1.66 -9.60 -1.12
N PRO A 152 -1.84 -10.17 -2.34
CA PRO A 152 -2.42 -9.46 -3.47
C PRO A 152 -3.88 -9.02 -3.26
N THR A 153 -4.67 -9.79 -2.48
CA THR A 153 -6.07 -9.45 -2.19
C THR A 153 -6.15 -8.25 -1.25
N ILE A 154 -5.34 -8.22 -0.19
CA ILE A 154 -5.30 -7.09 0.74
C ILE A 154 -4.80 -5.83 0.03
N ASN A 155 -3.73 -5.94 -0.77
CA ASN A 155 -3.21 -4.80 -1.53
C ASN A 155 -4.25 -4.28 -2.55
N GLY A 156 -4.96 -5.18 -3.22
CA GLY A 156 -6.03 -4.81 -4.14
C GLY A 156 -7.21 -4.12 -3.45
N GLU A 157 -7.65 -4.62 -2.31
CA GLU A 157 -8.75 -4.01 -1.55
C GLU A 157 -8.36 -2.68 -0.91
N TYR A 158 -7.08 -2.54 -0.49
CA TYR A 158 -6.54 -1.25 -0.08
C TYR A 158 -6.57 -0.25 -1.24
N ALA A 159 -6.08 -0.65 -2.41
CA ALA A 159 -6.12 0.18 -3.62
C ALA A 159 -7.55 0.66 -3.91
N VAL A 160 -8.52 -0.26 -3.97
CA VAL A 160 -9.92 0.07 -4.23
C VAL A 160 -10.47 1.07 -3.21
N SER A 161 -10.25 0.80 -1.92
CA SER A 161 -10.78 1.64 -0.83
C SER A 161 -10.17 3.03 -0.83
N PHE A 162 -8.84 3.11 -0.86
CA PHE A 162 -8.11 4.38 -0.79
C PHE A 162 -8.33 5.25 -2.04
N VAL A 163 -8.27 4.64 -3.24
CA VAL A 163 -8.53 5.34 -4.51
C VAL A 163 -9.95 5.88 -4.55
N SER A 164 -10.95 5.05 -4.22
CA SER A 164 -12.35 5.50 -4.20
C SER A 164 -12.59 6.64 -3.22
N GLY A 165 -11.95 6.56 -2.04
CA GLY A 165 -11.97 7.65 -1.06
C GLY A 165 -11.35 8.93 -1.62
N MET A 166 -10.12 8.86 -2.15
CA MET A 166 -9.39 10.03 -2.67
C MET A 166 -10.11 10.68 -3.84
N GLN A 167 -10.57 9.90 -4.80
CA GLN A 167 -11.16 10.40 -6.03
C GLN A 167 -12.62 10.84 -5.89
N GLY A 168 -13.35 10.30 -4.90
CA GLY A 168 -14.78 10.49 -4.75
C GLY A 168 -15.59 9.49 -5.57
N PRO A 169 -16.93 9.66 -5.67
CA PRO A 169 -17.81 8.67 -6.27
C PRO A 169 -17.50 8.45 -7.76
N PRO A 170 -17.40 7.20 -8.24
CA PRO A 170 -17.05 6.90 -9.63
C PRO A 170 -18.10 7.35 -10.65
N SER A 171 -19.34 7.56 -10.22
CA SER A 171 -20.40 8.12 -11.06
C SER A 171 -20.39 9.64 -11.16
N GLY A 172 -19.45 10.32 -10.46
CA GLY A 172 -19.31 11.76 -10.49
C GLY A 172 -18.74 12.26 -11.82
N LYS A 173 -19.21 13.43 -12.30
CA LYS A 173 -18.62 14.11 -13.46
C LYS A 173 -17.14 14.45 -13.22
N TYR A 174 -16.79 14.82 -11.99
CA TYR A 174 -15.46 15.28 -11.61
C TYR A 174 -14.80 14.34 -10.61
N VAL A 175 -13.46 14.37 -10.58
CA VAL A 175 -12.59 13.66 -9.65
C VAL A 175 -12.06 14.65 -8.62
N ARG A 176 -12.10 14.29 -7.32
CA ARG A 176 -11.65 15.17 -6.23
C ARG A 176 -10.13 15.39 -6.30
N ALA A 177 -9.37 14.33 -6.33
CA ALA A 177 -7.94 14.29 -6.62
C ALA A 177 -7.65 12.97 -7.34
N ALA A 178 -6.81 12.98 -8.36
CA ALA A 178 -6.48 11.80 -9.15
C ALA A 178 -5.47 10.93 -8.39
N ALA A 179 -5.85 9.70 -8.05
CA ALA A 179 -4.95 8.69 -7.50
C ALA A 179 -4.10 8.07 -8.63
N CYS A 180 -2.85 7.75 -8.31
CA CYS A 180 -1.90 7.16 -9.24
C CYS A 180 -1.29 5.90 -8.63
N LEU A 181 -1.66 4.74 -9.15
CA LEU A 181 -1.15 3.45 -8.68
C LEU A 181 0.34 3.31 -9.02
N LYS A 182 1.15 2.97 -8.04
CA LYS A 182 2.60 2.83 -8.21
C LYS A 182 3.15 1.60 -7.51
N HIS A 183 4.28 1.07 -7.96
CA HIS A 183 5.03 1.34 -9.18
C HIS A 183 4.82 0.17 -10.14
N TYR A 184 4.36 0.40 -11.34
CA TYR A 184 3.89 -0.61 -12.30
C TYR A 184 5.02 -1.05 -13.24
N ALA A 185 5.58 -2.30 -13.10
CA ALA A 185 5.23 -3.34 -12.16
C ALA A 185 6.48 -4.05 -11.61
N ALA A 186 6.27 -4.97 -10.66
CA ALA A 186 7.32 -5.83 -10.08
C ALA A 186 8.54 -5.05 -9.52
N TYR A 187 8.31 -3.85 -9.02
CA TYR A 187 9.31 -3.01 -8.37
C TYR A 187 9.35 -3.33 -6.87
N ASN A 188 10.36 -4.09 -6.42
CA ASN A 188 10.46 -4.62 -5.06
C ASN A 188 11.91 -4.69 -4.56
N GLU A 189 12.76 -3.80 -5.03
CA GLU A 189 14.17 -3.64 -4.67
C GLU A 189 14.58 -2.19 -4.84
N GLU A 190 15.38 -1.67 -3.88
CA GLU A 190 15.89 -0.30 -3.93
C GLU A 190 17.36 -0.23 -4.36
N THR A 191 18.18 -1.15 -3.89
CA THR A 191 19.65 -1.06 -4.02
C THR A 191 20.11 -1.14 -5.46
N GLY A 192 19.47 -1.62 -6.38
CA GLY A 192 19.85 -1.66 -7.82
C GLY A 192 18.77 -1.09 -8.72
N ARG A 193 17.81 -0.40 -8.17
CA ARG A 193 16.50 -0.09 -8.74
C ARG A 193 16.53 0.51 -10.15
N LEU A 194 17.53 1.35 -10.47
CA LEU A 194 17.59 2.07 -11.75
C LEU A 194 17.92 1.17 -12.94
N SER A 195 18.65 0.08 -12.71
CA SER A 195 19.09 -0.85 -13.76
C SER A 195 18.65 -2.30 -13.51
N PHE A 196 17.90 -2.55 -12.44
CA PHE A 196 17.52 -3.89 -12.02
C PHE A 196 16.61 -4.58 -13.06
N PRO A 197 17.02 -5.76 -13.56
CA PRO A 197 16.15 -6.58 -14.39
C PRO A 197 15.34 -7.52 -13.51
N ALA A 198 14.08 -7.21 -13.26
CA ALA A 198 13.16 -8.08 -12.52
C ALA A 198 12.88 -9.36 -13.33
N VAL A 199 13.50 -10.47 -12.94
CA VAL A 199 13.29 -11.79 -13.54
C VAL A 199 12.04 -12.42 -12.91
N VAL A 200 10.89 -12.21 -13.53
CA VAL A 200 9.60 -12.66 -13.02
C VAL A 200 8.97 -13.69 -13.96
N THR A 201 8.47 -14.79 -13.42
CA THR A 201 7.71 -15.77 -14.22
C THR A 201 6.33 -15.21 -14.56
N ALA A 202 5.74 -15.66 -15.68
CA ALA A 202 4.36 -15.33 -16.03
C ALA A 202 3.38 -15.71 -14.90
N GLN A 203 3.64 -16.83 -14.24
CA GLN A 203 2.87 -17.32 -13.11
C GLN A 203 2.94 -16.36 -11.91
N ASP A 204 4.13 -15.86 -11.56
CA ASP A 204 4.28 -14.91 -10.44
C ASP A 204 3.68 -13.53 -10.76
N MET A 205 3.78 -13.07 -12.02
CA MET A 205 3.13 -11.83 -12.44
C MET A 205 1.62 -11.91 -12.24
N GLU A 206 0.97 -12.95 -12.76
CA GLU A 206 -0.49 -13.13 -12.70
C GLU A 206 -1.01 -13.41 -11.29
N ASP A 207 -0.27 -14.19 -10.49
CA ASP A 207 -0.72 -14.57 -9.15
C ASP A 207 -0.36 -13.55 -8.07
N THR A 208 0.65 -12.69 -8.30
CA THR A 208 1.24 -11.89 -7.22
C THR A 208 1.37 -10.41 -7.57
N PHE A 209 2.03 -10.05 -8.68
CA PHE A 209 2.44 -8.66 -8.90
C PHE A 209 1.38 -7.80 -9.60
N LEU A 210 0.50 -8.37 -10.42
CA LEU A 210 -0.51 -7.63 -11.18
C LEU A 210 -1.86 -7.44 -10.47
N PRO A 211 -2.36 -8.38 -9.62
CA PRO A 211 -3.76 -8.31 -9.15
C PRO A 211 -4.13 -7.04 -8.39
N ALA A 212 -3.21 -6.41 -7.67
CA ALA A 212 -3.48 -5.16 -6.95
C ALA A 212 -3.67 -3.97 -7.91
N PHE A 213 -2.91 -3.91 -9.00
CA PHE A 213 -3.09 -2.91 -10.05
C PHE A 213 -4.40 -3.12 -10.81
N GLU A 214 -4.71 -4.38 -11.20
CA GLU A 214 -6.00 -4.75 -11.80
C GLU A 214 -7.16 -4.25 -10.93
N ALA A 215 -7.15 -4.57 -9.64
CA ALA A 215 -8.18 -4.15 -8.70
C ALA A 215 -8.31 -2.62 -8.60
N GLY A 216 -7.19 -1.91 -8.52
CA GLY A 216 -7.15 -0.45 -8.45
C GLY A 216 -7.68 0.22 -9.72
N VAL A 217 -7.46 -0.37 -10.90
CA VAL A 217 -8.00 0.10 -12.17
C VAL A 217 -9.48 -0.25 -12.32
N GLU A 218 -9.83 -1.54 -12.27
CA GLU A 218 -11.17 -2.00 -12.62
C GLU A 218 -12.24 -1.65 -11.59
N ARG A 219 -11.88 -1.68 -10.30
CA ARG A 219 -12.82 -1.46 -9.20
C ARG A 219 -12.60 -0.15 -8.46
N GLY A 220 -11.34 0.29 -8.35
CA GLY A 220 -10.97 1.57 -7.77
C GLY A 220 -11.15 2.74 -8.74
N HIS A 221 -11.17 2.47 -10.05
CA HIS A 221 -11.22 3.47 -11.12
C HIS A 221 -10.10 4.50 -11.03
N ALA A 222 -8.88 4.05 -10.69
CA ALA A 222 -7.72 4.92 -10.60
C ALA A 222 -7.50 5.69 -11.90
N VAL A 223 -7.20 6.99 -11.78
CA VAL A 223 -7.02 7.90 -12.92
C VAL A 223 -5.54 8.03 -13.31
N GLY A 224 -4.62 7.50 -12.51
CA GLY A 224 -3.18 7.51 -12.78
C GLY A 224 -2.54 6.13 -12.59
N ILE A 225 -1.50 5.87 -13.36
CA ILE A 225 -0.54 4.76 -13.16
C ILE A 225 0.87 5.33 -13.33
N MET A 226 1.81 4.85 -12.51
CA MET A 226 3.23 5.20 -12.64
C MET A 226 4.04 3.98 -13.04
N CYS A 227 4.70 4.02 -14.21
CA CYS A 227 5.65 2.99 -14.59
C CYS A 227 6.93 3.10 -13.77
N SER A 228 7.52 1.96 -13.40
CA SER A 228 8.63 1.85 -12.46
C SER A 228 10.01 2.00 -13.09
N TYR A 229 11.06 2.04 -12.24
CA TYR A 229 12.46 2.15 -12.67
C TYR A 229 13.01 0.90 -13.34
N ASN A 230 12.62 -0.29 -12.83
CA ASN A 230 13.16 -1.57 -13.27
C ASN A 230 12.74 -1.95 -14.69
N ALA A 231 13.39 -2.97 -15.22
CA ALA A 231 12.97 -3.65 -16.42
C ALA A 231 12.46 -5.05 -16.08
N GLU A 232 11.49 -5.56 -16.83
CA GLU A 232 11.04 -6.94 -16.75
C GLU A 232 11.76 -7.80 -17.78
N THR A 233 12.26 -8.96 -17.34
CA THR A 233 12.93 -9.89 -18.24
C THR A 233 11.97 -10.85 -18.89
N TYR A 234 12.49 -11.51 -19.92
CA TYR A 234 11.82 -12.41 -20.83
C TYR A 234 11.23 -13.70 -20.26
N GLY A 235 11.50 -14.04 -19.01
CA GLY A 235 10.84 -15.16 -18.32
C GLY A 235 9.32 -14.96 -18.19
N TYR A 236 8.86 -13.76 -18.47
CA TYR A 236 7.47 -13.39 -18.53
C TYR A 236 6.92 -13.65 -19.93
N GLY A 237 6.26 -14.81 -20.11
CA GLY A 237 5.69 -15.24 -21.39
C GLY A 237 4.58 -14.38 -21.97
N LEU A 238 4.31 -13.21 -21.36
CA LEU A 238 3.30 -12.25 -21.75
C LEU A 238 3.81 -11.17 -22.74
N LEU A 239 5.03 -11.25 -23.18
CA LEU A 239 5.55 -10.34 -24.21
C LEU A 239 4.90 -10.53 -25.58
N GLY A 240 3.73 -11.18 -25.61
CA GLY A 240 2.87 -11.37 -26.77
C GLY A 240 3.30 -12.51 -27.68
N PRO A 241 2.37 -13.10 -28.48
CA PRO A 241 2.71 -14.06 -29.51
C PRO A 241 3.62 -13.40 -30.56
N GLY A 242 4.85 -13.86 -30.66
CA GLY A 242 5.85 -13.36 -31.63
C GLY A 242 6.95 -12.47 -31.04
N SER A 243 6.95 -12.17 -29.73
CA SER A 243 8.11 -11.55 -29.12
C SER A 243 9.24 -12.60 -29.03
N THR A 244 10.30 -12.35 -29.77
CA THR A 244 11.44 -13.29 -29.80
C THR A 244 12.33 -13.03 -28.60
N ALA A 245 12.71 -14.10 -27.89
CA ALA A 245 13.56 -14.11 -26.68
C ALA A 245 14.95 -13.43 -26.85
N GLN A 246 15.17 -12.66 -27.87
CA GLN A 246 16.45 -12.08 -28.23
C GLN A 246 16.72 -10.67 -27.67
N HIS A 247 15.75 -10.04 -26.99
CA HIS A 247 15.85 -8.59 -26.70
C HIS A 247 16.11 -8.23 -25.23
N GLY A 248 16.43 -9.17 -24.36
CA GLY A 248 16.77 -8.85 -22.97
C GLY A 248 15.56 -8.32 -22.14
N ALA A 249 15.84 -7.53 -21.13
CA ALA A 249 14.82 -6.91 -20.27
C ALA A 249 14.17 -5.70 -20.97
N ILE A 250 12.86 -5.51 -20.77
CA ILE A 250 12.12 -4.34 -21.27
C ILE A 250 11.88 -3.40 -20.07
N PRO A 251 12.39 -2.15 -20.12
CA PRO A 251 12.10 -1.16 -19.08
C PRO A 251 10.60 -0.96 -18.92
N SER A 252 10.09 -0.91 -17.67
CA SER A 252 8.67 -0.77 -17.38
C SER A 252 8.02 0.38 -18.15
N CYS A 253 8.70 1.54 -18.24
CA CYS A 253 8.20 2.71 -18.99
C CYS A 253 8.24 2.56 -20.52
N ALA A 254 8.81 1.49 -21.05
CA ALA A 254 8.79 1.12 -22.48
C ALA A 254 8.00 -0.18 -22.74
N ASN A 255 7.36 -0.75 -21.71
CA ASN A 255 6.65 -2.02 -21.81
C ASN A 255 5.22 -1.82 -22.33
N LYS A 256 5.07 -1.95 -23.66
CA LYS A 256 3.78 -1.81 -24.34
C LYS A 256 2.74 -2.83 -23.82
N TYR A 257 3.17 -4.05 -23.55
CA TYR A 257 2.24 -5.07 -23.06
C TYR A 257 1.60 -4.65 -21.71
N LEU A 258 2.40 -4.18 -20.75
CA LEU A 258 1.87 -3.74 -19.46
C LEU A 258 0.95 -2.52 -19.61
N MET A 259 1.40 -1.48 -20.31
CA MET A 259 0.71 -0.19 -20.31
C MET A 259 -0.47 -0.12 -21.29
N ASN A 260 -0.32 -0.67 -22.51
CA ASN A 260 -1.40 -0.65 -23.49
C ASN A 260 -2.24 -1.92 -23.44
N ASP A 261 -1.62 -3.08 -23.72
CA ASP A 261 -2.39 -4.29 -23.99
C ASP A 261 -3.11 -4.77 -22.69
N LEU A 262 -2.46 -4.64 -21.54
CA LEU A 262 -3.02 -5.05 -20.25
C LEU A 262 -3.79 -3.91 -19.57
N ALA A 263 -3.14 -2.80 -19.20
CA ALA A 263 -3.80 -1.75 -18.44
C ALA A 263 -4.91 -1.08 -19.26
N ARG A 264 -4.62 -0.59 -20.49
CA ARG A 264 -5.61 0.15 -21.28
C ARG A 264 -6.64 -0.75 -21.95
N ASP A 265 -6.18 -1.78 -22.69
CA ASP A 265 -7.07 -2.58 -23.53
C ASP A 265 -7.80 -3.67 -22.74
N THR A 266 -7.12 -4.33 -21.78
CA THR A 266 -7.71 -5.42 -21.00
C THR A 266 -8.47 -4.89 -19.77
N TRP A 267 -7.84 -4.08 -18.91
CA TRP A 267 -8.49 -3.56 -17.68
C TRP A 267 -9.34 -2.32 -17.92
N GLY A 268 -9.25 -1.70 -19.11
CA GLY A 268 -10.03 -0.51 -19.46
C GLY A 268 -9.53 0.78 -18.83
N PHE A 269 -8.25 0.87 -18.50
CA PHE A 269 -7.65 2.09 -17.95
C PHE A 269 -7.71 3.26 -18.94
N ASP A 270 -8.37 4.33 -18.58
CA ASP A 270 -8.60 5.51 -19.42
C ASP A 270 -7.91 6.80 -18.90
N GLY A 271 -7.12 6.68 -17.84
CA GLY A 271 -6.38 7.79 -17.23
C GLY A 271 -5.01 8.05 -17.87
N TYR A 272 -4.15 8.77 -17.13
CA TYR A 272 -2.79 9.09 -17.53
C TYR A 272 -1.77 8.09 -16.97
N ILE A 273 -0.67 7.90 -17.72
CA ILE A 273 0.50 7.15 -17.25
C ILE A 273 1.68 8.10 -17.17
N THR A 274 2.27 8.20 -15.97
CA THR A 274 3.51 8.93 -15.72
C THR A 274 4.67 7.97 -15.53
N SER A 275 5.89 8.42 -15.79
CA SER A 275 7.07 7.69 -15.34
C SER A 275 7.38 7.98 -13.88
N ASP A 276 8.10 7.09 -13.22
CA ASP A 276 8.87 7.44 -12.03
C ASP A 276 10.00 8.41 -12.38
N CYS A 277 10.52 9.13 -11.37
CA CYS A 277 11.41 10.27 -11.58
C CYS A 277 12.78 9.86 -12.16
N GLY A 278 13.02 10.22 -13.44
CA GLY A 278 14.21 9.82 -14.17
C GLY A 278 14.11 8.48 -14.91
N ALA A 279 13.00 7.73 -14.77
CA ALA A 279 12.87 6.41 -15.39
C ALA A 279 12.89 6.46 -16.92
N VAL A 280 12.44 7.55 -17.55
CA VAL A 280 12.55 7.73 -19.02
C VAL A 280 14.01 7.86 -19.47
N SER A 281 14.82 8.63 -18.74
CA SER A 281 16.26 8.68 -19.02
C SER A 281 16.92 7.32 -18.79
N GLY A 282 16.42 6.56 -17.80
CA GLY A 282 16.87 5.20 -17.51
C GLY A 282 16.67 4.22 -18.65
N VAL A 283 15.61 4.38 -19.48
CA VAL A 283 15.40 3.54 -20.67
C VAL A 283 16.63 3.53 -21.59
N ALA A 284 17.26 4.68 -21.76
CA ALA A 284 18.48 4.81 -22.57
C ALA A 284 19.75 4.55 -21.76
N ASN A 285 19.89 5.20 -20.58
CA ASN A 285 21.17 5.29 -19.88
C ASN A 285 21.43 4.09 -18.96
N ASP A 286 20.41 3.61 -18.25
CA ASP A 286 20.58 2.57 -17.23
C ASP A 286 20.30 1.18 -17.81
N HIS A 287 19.34 1.07 -18.72
CA HIS A 287 18.97 -0.19 -19.38
C HIS A 287 19.56 -0.37 -20.78
N GLY A 288 20.08 0.69 -21.41
CA GLY A 288 20.63 0.60 -22.79
C GLY A 288 19.61 0.13 -23.84
N TYR A 289 18.30 0.30 -23.55
CA TYR A 289 17.22 -0.21 -24.39
C TYR A 289 17.02 0.62 -25.68
N SER A 290 17.30 1.91 -25.60
CA SER A 290 17.26 2.86 -26.72
C SER A 290 18.56 3.66 -26.78
N HIS A 291 18.92 4.18 -27.97
CA HIS A 291 20.20 4.84 -28.18
C HIS A 291 20.07 6.31 -28.60
N THR A 292 18.85 6.74 -28.91
CA THR A 292 18.55 8.12 -29.31
C THR A 292 17.29 8.62 -28.63
N PRO A 293 17.13 9.95 -28.44
CA PRO A 293 15.89 10.51 -27.90
C PRO A 293 14.65 10.14 -28.71
N ALA A 294 14.79 9.97 -30.03
CA ALA A 294 13.68 9.55 -30.88
C ALA A 294 13.26 8.10 -30.60
N GLU A 295 14.21 7.19 -30.45
CA GLU A 295 13.93 5.81 -30.07
C GLU A 295 13.29 5.74 -28.68
N THR A 296 13.80 6.51 -27.70
CA THR A 296 13.23 6.56 -26.35
C THR A 296 11.80 7.08 -26.37
N ALA A 297 11.53 8.19 -27.09
CA ALA A 297 10.18 8.74 -27.22
C ALA A 297 9.23 7.75 -27.93
N MET A 298 9.68 7.09 -28.98
CA MET A 298 8.91 6.05 -29.68
C MET A 298 8.61 4.86 -28.77
N ALA A 299 9.58 4.42 -27.97
CA ALA A 299 9.41 3.31 -27.03
C ALA A 299 8.43 3.66 -25.92
N THR A 300 8.62 4.80 -25.24
CA THR A 300 7.84 5.18 -24.04
C THR A 300 6.44 5.67 -24.40
N LEU A 301 6.29 6.65 -25.29
CA LEU A 301 4.97 7.14 -25.74
C LEU A 301 4.22 6.05 -26.53
N GLY A 302 4.94 5.23 -27.32
CA GLY A 302 4.39 4.10 -28.06
C GLY A 302 3.90 2.98 -27.15
N ALA A 303 4.49 2.82 -25.97
CA ALA A 303 4.04 1.90 -24.94
C ALA A 303 2.83 2.41 -24.16
N GLY A 304 2.45 3.71 -24.28
CA GLY A 304 1.26 4.26 -23.65
C GLY A 304 1.51 5.24 -22.50
N MET A 305 2.78 5.60 -22.23
CA MET A 305 3.14 6.65 -21.29
C MET A 305 2.69 8.02 -21.82
N ASP A 306 2.35 8.95 -20.92
CA ASP A 306 1.81 10.27 -21.29
C ASP A 306 2.71 11.43 -20.86
N THR A 307 3.36 11.31 -19.70
CA THR A 307 4.25 12.33 -19.14
C THR A 307 5.39 11.69 -18.36
N GLU A 308 6.51 12.38 -18.24
CA GLU A 308 7.63 11.92 -17.43
C GLU A 308 7.81 12.76 -16.17
N CYS A 309 8.28 12.14 -15.10
CA CYS A 309 8.96 12.85 -14.03
C CYS A 309 10.43 12.99 -14.40
N GLY A 310 10.82 14.17 -14.85
CA GLY A 310 12.19 14.38 -15.31
C GLY A 310 12.29 15.45 -16.39
N SER A 311 13.30 15.35 -17.25
CA SER A 311 13.58 16.34 -18.31
C SER A 311 14.08 15.74 -19.63
N TYR A 312 14.06 14.41 -19.77
CA TYR A 312 14.58 13.74 -20.97
C TYR A 312 13.72 14.08 -22.21
N LEU A 313 12.38 14.04 -22.06
CA LEU A 313 11.41 14.52 -23.03
C LEU A 313 11.10 16.01 -22.86
N GLY A 314 12.06 16.80 -22.39
CA GLY A 314 11.89 18.25 -22.18
C GLY A 314 11.66 19.02 -23.49
N ALA A 315 11.20 20.27 -23.36
CA ALA A 315 10.71 21.10 -24.47
C ALA A 315 11.65 21.13 -25.68
N LYS A 316 12.96 21.27 -25.45
CA LYS A 316 13.95 21.33 -26.57
C LYS A 316 13.99 20.01 -27.34
N THR A 317 14.01 18.89 -26.66
CA THR A 317 14.02 17.54 -27.26
C THR A 317 12.73 17.31 -28.04
N MET A 318 11.58 17.54 -27.38
CA MET A 318 10.27 17.29 -28.00
C MET A 318 9.99 18.22 -29.17
N ALA A 319 10.41 19.49 -29.17
CA ALA A 319 10.25 20.39 -30.32
C ALA A 319 10.92 19.83 -31.58
N LEU A 320 12.16 19.33 -31.43
CA LEU A 320 12.89 18.70 -32.55
C LEU A 320 12.20 17.41 -33.03
N LEU A 321 11.72 16.58 -32.11
CA LEU A 321 11.06 15.32 -32.44
C LEU A 321 9.71 15.55 -33.12
N LEU A 322 8.90 16.47 -32.64
CA LEU A 322 7.57 16.79 -33.18
C LEU A 322 7.67 17.40 -34.59
N GLN A 323 8.73 18.16 -34.89
CA GLN A 323 8.96 18.72 -36.20
C GLN A 323 9.43 17.68 -37.23
N ASN A 324 10.24 16.69 -36.79
CA ASN A 324 10.97 15.83 -37.72
C ASN A 324 10.49 14.38 -37.72
N ASN A 325 9.56 14.00 -36.84
CA ASN A 325 9.07 12.62 -36.73
C ASN A 325 7.54 12.58 -36.57
N ALA A 326 6.83 12.32 -37.66
CA ALA A 326 5.38 12.27 -37.71
C ALA A 326 4.78 11.16 -36.78
N SER A 327 5.51 10.06 -36.56
CA SER A 327 5.06 8.99 -35.65
C SER A 327 5.11 9.47 -34.22
N VAL A 328 6.19 10.13 -33.79
CA VAL A 328 6.28 10.75 -32.48
C VAL A 328 5.18 11.80 -32.26
N ALA A 329 4.95 12.66 -33.31
CA ALA A 329 3.89 13.68 -33.24
C ALA A 329 2.50 13.08 -33.01
N LYS A 330 2.16 12.00 -33.70
CA LYS A 330 0.89 11.28 -33.48
C LYS A 330 0.75 10.68 -32.06
N LEU A 331 1.81 10.08 -31.54
CA LEU A 331 1.83 9.53 -30.18
C LEU A 331 1.72 10.64 -29.13
N ALA A 332 2.41 11.74 -29.37
CA ALA A 332 2.37 12.93 -28.53
C ALA A 332 0.97 13.55 -28.45
N ASP A 333 0.25 13.66 -29.57
CA ASP A 333 -1.14 14.17 -29.57
C ASP A 333 -2.09 13.27 -28.77
N ALA A 334 -1.91 11.95 -28.87
CA ALA A 334 -2.68 11.00 -28.07
C ALA A 334 -2.37 11.13 -26.56
N ALA A 335 -1.10 11.27 -26.19
CA ALA A 335 -0.66 11.47 -24.81
C ALA A 335 -1.23 12.78 -24.23
N LEU A 336 -1.06 13.90 -24.93
CA LEU A 336 -1.59 15.21 -24.50
C LEU A 336 -3.12 15.19 -24.36
N THR A 337 -3.84 14.47 -25.23
CA THR A 337 -5.30 14.35 -25.13
C THR A 337 -5.69 13.68 -23.82
N ARG A 338 -4.97 12.63 -23.39
CA ARG A 338 -5.22 11.96 -22.09
C ARG A 338 -4.88 12.87 -20.92
N LEU A 339 -3.78 13.60 -20.99
CA LEU A 339 -3.40 14.56 -19.94
C LEU A 339 -4.44 15.66 -19.76
N PHE A 340 -4.93 16.29 -20.84
CA PHE A 340 -5.98 17.30 -20.75
C PHE A 340 -7.33 16.73 -20.33
N ASP A 341 -7.68 15.50 -20.73
CA ASP A 341 -8.88 14.82 -20.26
C ASP A 341 -8.87 14.67 -18.72
N VAL A 342 -7.75 14.25 -18.15
CA VAL A 342 -7.57 14.16 -16.69
C VAL A 342 -7.70 15.53 -16.03
N GLN A 343 -7.09 16.59 -16.56
CA GLN A 343 -7.23 17.95 -16.03
C GLN A 343 -8.69 18.44 -16.10
N MET A 344 -9.45 18.05 -17.10
CA MET A 344 -10.89 18.34 -17.18
C MET A 344 -11.69 17.57 -16.15
N ARG A 345 -11.40 16.29 -15.95
CA ARG A 345 -12.00 15.48 -14.86
C ARG A 345 -11.70 16.09 -13.48
N LEU A 346 -10.55 16.71 -13.30
CA LEU A 346 -10.19 17.45 -12.09
C LEU A 346 -10.94 18.81 -11.96
N GLY A 347 -11.71 19.22 -12.97
CA GLY A 347 -12.53 20.42 -12.96
C GLY A 347 -11.74 21.73 -13.19
N PHE A 348 -10.54 21.66 -13.81
CA PHE A 348 -9.70 22.86 -14.01
C PHE A 348 -10.21 23.78 -15.12
N PHE A 349 -11.13 23.31 -15.96
CA PHE A 349 -11.66 24.06 -17.10
C PHE A 349 -13.09 24.58 -16.91
N ASP A 350 -13.79 24.04 -15.92
CA ASP A 350 -15.17 24.43 -15.66
C ASP A 350 -15.26 25.45 -14.48
N PRO A 351 -16.30 26.28 -14.42
CA PRO A 351 -16.45 27.25 -13.33
C PRO A 351 -16.36 26.60 -11.95
N ARG A 352 -15.61 27.20 -11.05
CA ARG A 352 -15.32 26.63 -9.72
C ARG A 352 -16.56 26.31 -8.90
N ASP A 353 -17.63 27.07 -9.06
CA ASP A 353 -18.91 26.86 -8.36
C ASP A 353 -19.69 25.65 -8.88
N GLN A 354 -19.35 25.15 -10.07
CA GLN A 354 -19.91 23.93 -10.66
C GLN A 354 -19.09 22.68 -10.30
N VAL A 355 -17.87 22.83 -9.79
CA VAL A 355 -17.05 21.73 -9.31
C VAL A 355 -17.38 21.46 -7.84
N PRO A 356 -17.80 20.24 -7.45
CA PRO A 356 -18.28 19.98 -6.07
C PRO A 356 -17.33 20.45 -4.97
N TRP A 357 -16.03 20.39 -5.21
CA TRP A 357 -14.98 20.75 -4.24
C TRP A 357 -14.28 22.06 -4.59
N GLY A 358 -14.83 22.84 -5.52
CA GLY A 358 -14.21 24.08 -6.02
C GLY A 358 -14.09 25.18 -4.98
N ARG A 359 -14.90 25.11 -3.89
CA ARG A 359 -14.91 26.12 -2.81
C ARG A 359 -14.10 25.73 -1.58
N PHE A 360 -13.48 24.54 -1.54
CA PHE A 360 -12.61 24.15 -0.43
C PHE A 360 -11.39 25.07 -0.36
N GLY A 361 -11.04 25.50 0.84
CA GLY A 361 -9.86 26.30 1.14
C GLY A 361 -9.03 25.65 2.24
N PRO A 362 -8.07 26.37 2.84
CA PRO A 362 -7.19 25.83 3.88
C PRO A 362 -7.93 25.38 5.14
N GLU A 363 -9.17 25.80 5.34
CA GLU A 363 -10.01 25.40 6.48
C GLU A 363 -10.36 23.91 6.51
N VAL A 364 -10.23 23.19 5.38
CA VAL A 364 -10.46 21.74 5.33
C VAL A 364 -9.22 20.92 5.67
N VAL A 365 -8.06 21.56 5.85
CA VAL A 365 -6.80 20.90 6.15
C VAL A 365 -6.67 20.67 7.65
N ASP A 366 -6.32 19.44 8.06
CA ASP A 366 -6.03 19.07 9.45
C ASP A 366 -7.16 19.47 10.43
N THR A 367 -8.40 19.19 10.07
CA THR A 367 -9.55 19.47 10.91
C THR A 367 -9.55 18.59 12.17
N PRO A 368 -10.32 18.96 13.24
CA PRO A 368 -10.49 18.09 14.40
C PRO A 368 -11.00 16.67 14.04
N ALA A 369 -11.86 16.55 13.01
CA ALA A 369 -12.34 15.25 12.53
C ALA A 369 -11.21 14.44 11.88
N HIS A 370 -10.33 15.07 11.09
CA HIS A 370 -9.18 14.42 10.48
C HIS A 370 -8.18 13.94 11.53
N ARG A 371 -7.93 14.75 12.58
CA ARG A 371 -7.08 14.35 13.72
C ARG A 371 -7.67 13.16 14.49
N ALA A 372 -8.99 13.13 14.69
CA ALA A 372 -9.67 12.02 15.32
C ALA A 372 -9.57 10.74 14.47
N LEU A 373 -9.71 10.85 13.15
CA LEU A 373 -9.51 9.73 12.22
C LEU A 373 -8.06 9.23 12.23
N ALA A 374 -7.07 10.13 12.26
CA ALA A 374 -5.66 9.74 12.38
C ALA A 374 -5.39 8.99 13.69
N ARG A 375 -6.04 9.39 14.78
CA ARG A 375 -5.97 8.67 16.05
C ARG A 375 -6.62 7.30 15.93
N GLU A 376 -7.81 7.18 15.40
CA GLU A 376 -8.50 5.91 15.18
C GLU A 376 -7.68 4.97 14.30
N ALA A 377 -7.06 5.50 13.23
CA ALA A 377 -6.18 4.71 12.37
C ALA A 377 -4.99 4.16 13.13
N SER A 378 -4.36 4.97 14.00
CA SER A 378 -3.26 4.51 14.86
C SER A 378 -3.71 3.43 15.83
N ASP A 379 -4.86 3.60 16.48
CA ASP A 379 -5.41 2.62 17.44
C ASP A 379 -5.70 1.27 16.76
N GLN A 380 -6.27 1.30 15.53
CA GLN A 380 -6.61 0.09 14.79
C GLN A 380 -5.40 -0.61 14.14
N SER A 381 -4.27 0.07 14.03
CA SER A 381 -3.03 -0.44 13.40
C SER A 381 -2.18 -1.29 14.34
N LEU A 382 -2.38 -1.19 15.65
CA LEU A 382 -1.53 -1.87 16.64
C LEU A 382 -1.75 -3.38 16.62
N VAL A 383 -0.66 -4.15 16.52
CA VAL A 383 -0.67 -5.61 16.49
C VAL A 383 -0.01 -6.16 17.76
N LEU A 384 -0.80 -6.79 18.63
CA LEU A 384 -0.29 -7.48 19.82
C LEU A 384 0.17 -8.89 19.43
N LEU A 385 1.47 -9.18 19.55
CA LEU A 385 2.10 -10.41 19.08
C LEU A 385 2.40 -11.41 20.19
N LYS A 386 2.60 -10.93 21.41
CA LYS A 386 2.82 -11.76 22.62
C LYS A 386 2.15 -11.09 23.81
N ASN A 387 1.50 -11.88 24.68
CA ASN A 387 0.94 -11.39 25.94
C ASN A 387 0.85 -12.52 26.97
N THR A 388 2.01 -12.93 27.49
CA THR A 388 2.15 -14.04 28.42
C THR A 388 1.61 -13.65 29.80
N GLY A 389 0.75 -14.49 30.37
CA GLY A 389 0.19 -14.29 31.70
C GLY A 389 -0.66 -13.02 31.85
N GLY A 390 -1.10 -12.41 30.74
CA GLY A 390 -1.86 -11.16 30.80
C GLY A 390 -1.01 -9.98 31.27
N THR A 391 0.27 -9.91 30.82
CA THR A 391 1.17 -8.79 31.11
C THR A 391 0.56 -7.44 30.70
N LEU A 392 -0.10 -7.39 29.58
CA LEU A 392 -0.90 -6.26 29.13
C LEU A 392 -2.40 -6.58 29.25
N PRO A 393 -3.25 -5.60 29.52
CA PRO A 393 -2.90 -4.22 29.84
C PRO A 393 -2.24 -4.07 31.19
N PHE A 394 -1.32 -3.11 31.34
CA PHE A 394 -0.72 -2.79 32.63
C PHE A 394 -1.77 -2.36 33.64
N SER A 395 -1.62 -2.82 34.85
CA SER A 395 -2.39 -2.29 36.00
C SER A 395 -1.98 -0.84 36.26
N LYS A 396 -2.91 -0.01 36.71
CA LYS A 396 -2.60 1.35 37.14
C LYS A 396 -1.50 1.30 38.22
N THR A 397 -0.47 2.10 38.03
CA THR A 397 0.66 2.22 38.96
C THR A 397 0.76 3.65 39.47
N THR A 398 1.18 3.82 40.70
CA THR A 398 1.54 5.14 41.27
C THR A 398 2.99 5.51 41.01
N LYS A 399 3.78 4.57 40.49
CA LYS A 399 5.18 4.78 40.14
C LYS A 399 5.29 5.09 38.67
N PRO A 400 6.32 5.84 38.24
CA PRO A 400 6.66 6.03 36.84
C PRO A 400 6.78 4.72 36.06
N VAL A 401 6.49 4.76 34.78
CA VAL A 401 6.85 3.70 33.83
C VAL A 401 8.18 4.08 33.18
N ALA A 402 9.14 3.18 33.12
CA ALA A 402 10.35 3.38 32.34
C ALA A 402 10.03 3.15 30.86
N VAL A 403 10.32 4.13 30.01
CA VAL A 403 10.18 4.04 28.53
C VAL A 403 11.58 4.20 27.94
N VAL A 404 12.12 3.13 27.40
CA VAL A 404 13.54 3.10 27.01
C VAL A 404 13.74 2.43 25.66
N GLY A 405 14.65 2.97 24.86
CA GLY A 405 15.05 2.45 23.56
C GLY A 405 15.03 3.53 22.46
N ARG A 406 15.61 3.19 21.33
CA ARG A 406 15.86 4.11 20.21
C ARG A 406 14.63 4.93 19.80
N ASN A 407 13.46 4.33 19.85
CA ASN A 407 12.21 4.96 19.44
C ASN A 407 11.33 5.43 20.64
N ALA A 408 11.84 5.40 21.86
CA ALA A 408 11.11 5.86 23.05
C ALA A 408 10.70 7.34 22.96
N LEU A 409 11.56 8.17 22.38
CA LEU A 409 11.38 9.61 22.20
C LEU A 409 11.05 9.97 20.73
N ALA A 410 10.73 8.99 19.89
CA ALA A 410 10.50 9.21 18.47
C ALA A 410 9.36 10.19 18.24
N THR A 411 9.58 11.12 17.33
CA THR A 411 8.58 12.05 16.79
C THR A 411 8.46 11.88 15.29
N THR A 412 9.37 12.47 14.51
CA THR A 412 9.36 12.41 13.04
C THR A 412 9.46 10.98 12.52
N ASN A 413 10.22 10.08 13.18
CA ASN A 413 10.31 8.68 12.78
C ASN A 413 8.95 7.95 12.79
N MET A 414 8.00 8.40 13.60
CA MET A 414 6.64 7.83 13.60
C MET A 414 5.88 8.07 12.30
N LEU A 415 6.35 8.98 11.45
CA LEU A 415 5.70 9.34 10.20
C LEU A 415 6.14 8.45 9.03
N GLY A 416 7.32 7.81 9.12
CA GLY A 416 7.88 7.06 7.97
C GLY A 416 8.24 7.97 6.80
N ASN A 417 8.08 7.49 5.58
CA ASN A 417 8.38 8.24 4.35
C ASN A 417 7.13 8.98 3.79
N TYR A 418 7.34 10.02 2.98
CA TYR A 418 6.30 10.78 2.27
C TYR A 418 5.17 11.33 3.17
N TYR A 419 5.52 12.13 4.14
CA TYR A 419 4.59 12.75 5.08
C TYR A 419 4.45 14.27 4.88
N GLY A 420 3.31 14.81 5.34
CA GLY A 420 3.10 16.24 5.58
C GLY A 420 3.58 16.65 6.97
N THR A 421 3.48 17.93 7.30
CA THR A 421 3.82 18.45 8.62
C THR A 421 2.57 18.45 9.50
N PRO A 422 2.36 17.45 10.38
CA PRO A 422 1.21 17.50 11.28
C PRO A 422 1.41 18.56 12.36
N PRO A 423 0.34 19.09 12.96
CA PRO A 423 0.44 20.17 13.95
C PRO A 423 1.01 19.72 15.29
N PHE A 424 1.06 18.41 15.53
CA PHE A 424 1.61 17.79 16.73
C PHE A 424 2.14 16.41 16.42
N LEU A 425 3.09 15.98 17.23
CA LEU A 425 3.61 14.61 17.28
C LEU A 425 3.68 14.18 18.73
N ILE A 426 3.06 13.05 19.07
CA ILE A 426 3.05 12.51 20.44
C ILE A 426 4.00 11.32 20.47
N SER A 427 5.16 11.48 21.12
CA SER A 427 6.13 10.39 21.27
C SER A 427 5.57 9.25 22.14
N PRO A 428 6.11 8.03 22.06
CA PRO A 428 5.76 6.95 23.00
C PRO A 428 5.92 7.35 24.46
N CYS A 429 6.98 8.08 24.81
CA CYS A 429 7.21 8.62 26.15
C CYS A 429 6.12 9.58 26.60
N ASP A 430 5.74 10.54 25.76
CA ASP A 430 4.70 11.53 26.07
C ASP A 430 3.34 10.84 26.24
N GLY A 431 3.01 9.91 25.34
CA GLY A 431 1.79 9.13 25.40
C GLY A 431 1.69 8.33 26.71
N VAL A 432 2.75 7.60 27.07
CA VAL A 432 2.79 6.83 28.33
C VAL A 432 2.67 7.75 29.55
N SER A 433 3.35 8.91 29.55
CA SER A 433 3.23 9.89 30.62
C SER A 433 1.80 10.41 30.78
N ALA A 434 1.13 10.69 29.69
CA ALA A 434 -0.26 11.19 29.70
C ALA A 434 -1.25 10.11 30.17
N SER A 435 -1.15 8.90 29.64
CA SER A 435 -2.11 7.81 29.94
C SER A 435 -1.92 7.21 31.34
N SER A 436 -0.69 7.14 31.87
CA SER A 436 -0.42 6.64 33.21
C SER A 436 -0.81 7.64 34.30
N GLY A 437 -0.89 8.91 33.98
CA GLY A 437 -1.09 10.00 34.95
C GLY A 437 0.15 10.31 35.80
N VAL A 438 1.28 9.65 35.53
CA VAL A 438 2.56 9.85 36.20
C VAL A 438 3.64 10.06 35.15
N LYS A 439 4.48 11.08 35.30
CA LYS A 439 5.55 11.36 34.34
C LYS A 439 6.45 10.14 34.18
N ALA A 440 6.57 9.60 32.95
CA ALA A 440 7.42 8.47 32.63
C ALA A 440 8.91 8.81 32.80
N LEU A 441 9.74 7.82 33.09
CA LEU A 441 11.20 7.92 33.02
C LEU A 441 11.66 7.45 31.65
N CYS A 442 12.10 8.38 30.82
CA CYS A 442 12.38 8.14 29.40
C CYS A 442 13.87 8.21 29.10
N SER A 443 14.34 7.29 28.25
CA SER A 443 15.71 7.24 27.73
C SER A 443 15.70 6.70 26.30
N ASP A 444 16.61 7.19 25.47
CA ASP A 444 16.86 6.67 24.12
C ASP A 444 17.61 5.33 24.11
N GLY A 445 18.04 4.86 25.26
CA GLY A 445 18.75 3.60 25.43
C GLY A 445 20.23 3.62 24.96
N THR A 446 20.78 4.77 24.58
CA THR A 446 22.19 4.89 24.13
C THR A 446 23.20 4.52 25.21
N ASP A 447 22.79 4.56 26.49
CA ASP A 447 23.58 4.12 27.64
C ASP A 447 23.53 2.58 27.87
N GLY A 448 22.98 1.81 26.91
CA GLY A 448 22.77 0.37 27.04
C GLY A 448 21.74 0.00 28.12
N GLY A 449 20.88 0.94 28.52
CA GLY A 449 19.84 0.76 29.55
C GLY A 449 20.33 0.96 31.00
N ALA A 450 21.56 1.46 31.20
CA ALA A 450 22.14 1.60 32.54
C ALA A 450 21.30 2.52 33.46
N SER A 451 20.79 3.63 32.95
CA SER A 451 19.90 4.54 33.69
C SER A 451 18.59 3.86 34.10
N THR A 452 17.99 3.09 33.19
CA THR A 452 16.76 2.32 33.44
C THR A 452 17.00 1.22 34.47
N VAL A 453 18.10 0.48 34.34
CA VAL A 453 18.52 -0.55 35.32
C VAL A 453 18.70 0.07 36.71
N SER A 454 19.32 1.22 36.80
CA SER A 454 19.51 1.95 38.06
C SER A 454 18.16 2.36 38.68
N ALA A 455 17.22 2.87 37.87
CA ALA A 455 15.88 3.23 38.31
C ALA A 455 15.07 2.01 38.80
N ILE A 456 15.19 0.86 38.12
CA ILE A 456 14.58 -0.41 38.51
C ILE A 456 15.12 -0.83 39.88
N LYS A 457 16.46 -0.88 40.08
CA LYS A 457 17.11 -1.27 41.32
C LYS A 457 16.78 -0.35 42.49
N ALA A 458 16.58 0.93 42.21
CA ALA A 458 16.12 1.92 43.19
C ALA A 458 14.63 1.82 43.52
N GLY A 459 13.88 0.92 42.88
CA GLY A 459 12.43 0.78 43.07
C GLY A 459 11.63 1.99 42.60
N ALA A 460 12.19 2.80 41.70
CA ALA A 460 11.62 4.06 41.23
C ALA A 460 10.56 3.87 40.12
N VAL A 461 10.45 2.68 39.53
CA VAL A 461 9.54 2.38 38.42
C VAL A 461 8.58 1.23 38.76
N GLY A 462 7.40 1.22 38.11
CA GLY A 462 6.37 0.20 38.30
C GLY A 462 6.18 -0.73 37.09
N ALA A 463 6.68 -0.36 35.93
CA ALA A 463 6.64 -1.17 34.70
C ALA A 463 7.74 -0.69 33.75
N VAL A 464 8.05 -1.48 32.74
CA VAL A 464 9.04 -1.16 31.71
C VAL A 464 8.41 -1.32 30.32
N VAL A 465 8.61 -0.32 29.46
CA VAL A 465 8.30 -0.33 28.04
C VAL A 465 9.60 -0.13 27.26
N LEU A 466 9.99 -1.16 26.53
CA LEU A 466 11.09 -1.10 25.57
C LEU A 466 10.54 -0.66 24.22
N VAL A 467 10.99 0.45 23.66
CA VAL A 467 10.55 0.94 22.36
C VAL A 467 11.73 0.90 21.38
N VAL A 468 11.78 -0.14 20.60
CA VAL A 468 12.87 -0.50 19.70
C VAL A 468 12.41 -0.50 18.24
N GLY A 469 13.32 -0.78 17.31
CA GLY A 469 13.00 -0.98 15.91
C GLY A 469 13.94 -0.24 14.97
N LEU A 470 13.37 0.22 13.87
CA LEU A 470 14.08 0.81 12.75
C LEU A 470 13.85 2.33 12.67
N THR A 471 14.64 2.97 11.82
CA THR A 471 14.41 4.35 11.37
C THR A 471 14.19 4.37 9.86
N SER A 472 13.24 5.20 9.43
CA SER A 472 12.91 5.44 8.04
C SER A 472 13.60 6.69 7.49
N GLU A 473 13.31 7.02 6.23
CA GLU A 473 13.80 8.21 5.53
C GLU A 473 13.61 9.51 6.34
N GLY A 474 14.61 10.39 6.28
CA GLY A 474 14.61 11.64 7.06
C GLY A 474 15.14 11.50 8.48
N GLN A 475 15.49 10.28 8.89
CA GLN A 475 16.26 10.00 10.11
C GLN A 475 17.66 9.51 9.70
N GLU A 476 18.72 10.17 10.17
CA GLU A 476 20.09 9.78 9.79
C GLU A 476 20.82 9.10 10.97
N PRO A 477 21.37 7.92 10.76
CA PRO A 477 21.23 7.10 9.55
C PRO A 477 19.88 6.36 9.49
N ALA A 478 19.22 6.38 8.31
CA ALA A 478 18.07 5.53 8.08
C ALA A 478 18.50 4.06 7.98
N ASP A 479 17.70 3.14 8.55
CA ASP A 479 17.91 1.70 8.41
C ASP A 479 17.27 1.16 7.14
N GLU A 480 16.11 1.70 6.77
CA GLU A 480 15.34 1.41 5.56
C GLU A 480 14.85 2.73 4.95
N ALA A 481 14.89 2.85 3.63
CA ALA A 481 14.49 4.08 2.93
C ALA A 481 14.34 3.84 1.43
N GLU A 482 13.78 4.83 0.73
CA GLU A 482 13.88 4.90 -0.72
C GLU A 482 15.36 4.94 -1.15
N GLY A 483 15.75 4.05 -2.08
CA GLY A 483 17.14 3.86 -2.53
C GLY A 483 17.99 3.01 -1.59
N LYS A 484 17.44 2.44 -0.51
CA LYS A 484 18.20 1.67 0.47
C LYS A 484 17.43 0.48 1.03
N ASP A 485 17.82 -0.72 0.63
CA ASP A 485 17.37 -1.96 1.23
C ASP A 485 18.17 -2.32 2.49
N ARG A 486 17.51 -3.07 3.37
CA ARG A 486 18.16 -3.69 4.53
C ARG A 486 19.02 -4.87 4.11
N THR A 487 20.07 -5.15 4.87
CA THR A 487 20.95 -6.32 4.68
C THR A 487 20.78 -7.38 5.76
N SER A 488 20.01 -7.10 6.83
CA SER A 488 19.72 -7.99 7.96
C SER A 488 18.32 -7.74 8.47
N LEU A 489 17.72 -8.75 9.09
CA LEU A 489 16.43 -8.63 9.79
C LEU A 489 16.59 -8.38 11.28
N LEU A 490 17.81 -8.46 11.82
CA LEU A 490 18.10 -8.16 13.22
C LEU A 490 17.87 -6.68 13.53
N LEU A 491 17.61 -6.40 14.79
CA LEU A 491 17.51 -5.04 15.30
C LEU A 491 18.91 -4.37 15.27
N PRO A 492 19.09 -3.21 14.63
CA PRO A 492 20.40 -2.53 14.55
C PRO A 492 20.84 -1.97 15.90
N LEU A 493 22.12 -1.57 15.99
CA LEU A 493 22.69 -0.84 17.13
C LEU A 493 22.58 -1.57 18.48
N LYS A 494 22.68 -2.91 18.47
CA LYS A 494 22.65 -3.73 19.70
C LYS A 494 21.37 -3.56 20.54
N GLN A 495 20.25 -3.30 19.91
CA GLN A 495 18.96 -3.17 20.61
C GLN A 495 18.58 -4.49 21.29
N ASP A 496 19.01 -5.64 20.78
CA ASP A 496 18.81 -6.93 21.43
C ASP A 496 19.53 -7.05 22.77
N ASP A 497 20.76 -6.51 22.89
CA ASP A 497 21.50 -6.42 24.15
C ASP A 497 20.76 -5.54 25.16
N LEU A 498 20.21 -4.40 24.72
CA LEU A 498 19.38 -3.53 25.56
C LEU A 498 18.14 -4.27 26.08
N ILE A 499 17.41 -4.97 25.18
CA ILE A 499 16.23 -5.77 25.56
C ILE A 499 16.60 -6.81 26.60
N ALA A 500 17.64 -7.60 26.35
CA ALA A 500 18.08 -8.67 27.24
C ALA A 500 18.47 -8.12 28.63
N THR A 501 19.29 -7.06 28.66
CA THR A 501 19.79 -6.45 29.89
C THR A 501 18.66 -5.89 30.75
N VAL A 502 17.80 -5.07 30.17
CA VAL A 502 16.71 -4.41 30.93
C VAL A 502 15.64 -5.41 31.36
N ALA A 503 15.25 -6.33 30.47
CA ALA A 503 14.24 -7.33 30.79
C ALA A 503 14.71 -8.30 31.90
N MET A 504 15.95 -8.72 31.87
CA MET A 504 16.53 -9.59 32.92
C MET A 504 16.44 -8.93 34.31
N VAL A 505 16.84 -7.67 34.43
CA VAL A 505 16.77 -6.94 35.68
C VAL A 505 15.31 -6.68 36.09
N ALA A 506 14.45 -6.30 35.16
CA ALA A 506 13.04 -6.10 35.45
C ALA A 506 12.38 -7.38 36.00
N LYS A 507 12.71 -8.58 35.45
CA LYS A 507 12.23 -9.89 35.94
C LYS A 507 12.70 -10.16 37.38
N GLU A 508 13.95 -9.85 37.70
CA GLU A 508 14.47 -10.00 39.09
C GLU A 508 13.66 -9.16 40.06
N TYR A 509 13.25 -7.96 39.69
CA TYR A 509 12.43 -7.06 40.51
C TYR A 509 10.93 -7.25 40.30
N LYS A 510 10.49 -8.30 39.58
CA LYS A 510 9.09 -8.67 39.31
C LYS A 510 8.28 -7.55 38.63
N LEU A 511 8.92 -6.77 37.77
CA LEU A 511 8.25 -5.73 37.01
C LEU A 511 7.75 -6.29 35.66
N PRO A 512 6.56 -5.91 35.21
CA PRO A 512 6.09 -6.27 33.87
C PRO A 512 6.88 -5.53 32.81
N VAL A 513 7.20 -6.24 31.71
CA VAL A 513 7.95 -5.71 30.56
C VAL A 513 7.14 -5.89 29.29
N ALA A 514 6.90 -4.79 28.58
CA ALA A 514 6.36 -4.79 27.22
C ALA A 514 7.42 -4.29 26.23
N LEU A 515 7.55 -4.98 25.10
CA LEU A 515 8.35 -4.58 23.96
C LEU A 515 7.43 -4.00 22.88
N VAL A 516 7.69 -2.78 22.47
CA VAL A 516 7.03 -2.11 21.34
C VAL A 516 8.04 -2.02 20.20
N VAL A 517 7.71 -2.62 19.06
CA VAL A 517 8.56 -2.62 17.87
C VAL A 517 7.99 -1.60 16.87
N MET A 518 8.78 -0.57 16.55
CA MET A 518 8.48 0.46 15.55
C MET A 518 9.36 0.21 14.33
N SER A 519 8.79 -0.28 13.24
CA SER A 519 9.52 -0.61 12.01
C SER A 519 8.58 -0.60 10.81
N GLY A 520 9.09 -0.27 9.63
CA GLY A 520 8.33 -0.27 8.38
C GLY A 520 8.07 -1.67 7.83
N GLY A 521 8.66 -2.70 8.43
CA GLY A 521 8.50 -4.09 8.03
C GLY A 521 8.93 -5.07 9.10
N PRO A 522 8.94 -6.37 8.79
CA PRO A 522 9.34 -7.44 9.69
C PRO A 522 10.78 -7.28 10.19
N VAL A 523 11.00 -7.52 11.46
CA VAL A 523 12.32 -7.68 12.09
C VAL A 523 12.37 -9.00 12.84
N ASP A 524 13.54 -9.62 12.94
CA ASP A 524 13.70 -10.83 13.72
C ASP A 524 13.81 -10.47 15.22
N VAL A 525 12.77 -10.79 15.95
CA VAL A 525 12.69 -10.65 17.40
C VAL A 525 12.53 -12.01 18.09
N SER A 526 13.08 -13.06 17.50
CA SER A 526 13.01 -14.44 18.01
C SER A 526 13.49 -14.53 19.46
N ASP A 527 14.59 -13.86 19.79
CA ASP A 527 15.17 -13.84 21.14
C ASP A 527 14.20 -13.20 22.14
N ALA A 528 13.60 -12.06 21.80
CA ALA A 528 12.61 -11.40 22.64
C ALA A 528 11.32 -12.22 22.77
N LYS A 529 10.91 -12.89 21.68
CA LYS A 529 9.75 -13.80 21.68
C LYS A 529 9.98 -14.99 22.63
N GLY A 530 11.19 -15.58 22.60
CA GLY A 530 11.59 -16.68 23.48
C GLY A 530 11.89 -16.27 24.92
N ASN A 531 12.17 -15.00 25.18
CA ASN A 531 12.56 -14.50 26.48
C ASN A 531 11.33 -14.38 27.40
N GLU A 532 11.32 -15.16 28.50
CA GLU A 532 10.22 -15.12 29.49
C GLU A 532 10.15 -13.79 30.26
N ALA A 533 11.24 -13.02 30.32
CA ALA A 533 11.27 -11.71 30.96
C ALA A 533 10.51 -10.64 30.12
N VAL A 534 10.35 -10.83 28.83
CA VAL A 534 9.54 -10.00 27.95
C VAL A 534 8.13 -10.57 27.93
N GLY A 535 7.23 -10.00 28.74
CA GLY A 535 5.86 -10.52 28.91
C GLY A 535 4.94 -10.20 27.73
N ALA A 536 5.16 -9.08 27.04
CA ALA A 536 4.34 -8.69 25.88
C ALA A 536 5.21 -8.13 24.74
N ILE A 537 4.77 -8.34 23.50
CA ILE A 537 5.34 -7.77 22.28
C ILE A 537 4.22 -7.15 21.47
N MET A 538 4.40 -5.91 21.05
CA MET A 538 3.47 -5.17 20.19
C MET A 538 4.24 -4.57 19.01
N TRP A 539 3.70 -4.70 17.79
CA TRP A 539 4.21 -3.98 16.62
C TRP A 539 3.27 -2.82 16.30
N CYS A 540 3.85 -1.66 15.94
CA CYS A 540 3.08 -0.45 15.66
C CYS A 540 3.32 0.13 14.25
N GLY A 541 4.17 -0.48 13.41
CA GLY A 541 4.60 0.14 12.16
C GLY A 541 5.28 1.50 12.41
N TYR A 542 5.07 2.46 11.51
CA TYR A 542 5.25 3.88 11.77
C TYR A 542 3.87 4.48 12.01
N PRO A 543 3.50 4.76 13.27
CA PRO A 543 2.09 4.88 13.69
C PRO A 543 1.46 6.26 13.45
N GLY A 544 2.13 7.17 12.73
CA GLY A 544 1.60 8.50 12.41
C GLY A 544 1.60 9.49 13.59
N GLN A 545 0.96 10.64 13.38
CA GLN A 545 1.02 11.78 14.30
C GLN A 545 0.52 11.49 15.74
N ALA A 546 -0.42 10.56 15.89
CA ALA A 546 -1.02 10.20 17.17
C ALA A 546 -0.45 8.92 17.78
N GLY A 547 0.63 8.36 17.19
CA GLY A 547 1.14 7.03 17.50
C GLY A 547 1.48 6.79 18.95
N GLY A 548 2.17 7.70 19.62
CA GLY A 548 2.52 7.54 21.04
C GLY A 548 1.30 7.45 21.95
N ALA A 549 0.24 8.21 21.65
CA ALA A 549 -1.01 8.14 22.39
C ALA A 549 -1.73 6.80 22.15
N ALA A 550 -1.75 6.28 20.91
CA ALA A 550 -2.34 4.98 20.60
C ALA A 550 -1.60 3.83 21.29
N ILE A 551 -0.26 3.84 21.24
CA ILE A 551 0.58 2.88 21.95
C ILE A 551 0.27 2.88 23.45
N ALA A 552 0.20 4.05 24.08
CA ALA A 552 -0.07 4.17 25.50
C ALA A 552 -1.46 3.65 25.86
N ASP A 553 -2.49 3.98 25.11
CA ASP A 553 -3.85 3.52 25.34
C ASP A 553 -3.98 1.99 25.22
N ALA A 554 -3.25 1.39 24.30
CA ALA A 554 -3.15 -0.06 24.24
C ALA A 554 -2.43 -0.62 25.46
N LEU A 555 -1.27 -0.07 25.85
CA LEU A 555 -0.51 -0.53 27.03
C LEU A 555 -1.33 -0.50 28.32
N PHE A 556 -2.22 0.49 28.50
CA PHE A 556 -3.06 0.63 29.71
C PHE A 556 -4.50 0.11 29.52
N GLY A 557 -4.82 -0.48 28.37
CA GLY A 557 -6.12 -1.12 28.11
C GLY A 557 -7.29 -0.15 27.94
N VAL A 558 -7.01 1.10 27.58
CA VAL A 558 -8.02 2.07 27.11
C VAL A 558 -8.55 1.63 25.75
N THR A 559 -7.66 1.21 24.86
CA THR A 559 -7.98 0.54 23.61
C THR A 559 -7.58 -0.93 23.68
N ASN A 560 -8.29 -1.77 22.92
CA ASN A 560 -8.00 -3.21 22.81
C ASN A 560 -7.36 -3.45 21.44
N PRO A 561 -6.08 -3.87 21.33
CA PRO A 561 -5.43 -4.15 20.06
C PRO A 561 -6.25 -5.09 19.18
N SER A 562 -6.32 -4.79 17.90
CA SER A 562 -7.13 -5.54 16.94
C SER A 562 -6.47 -5.72 15.57
N GLY A 563 -5.27 -5.18 15.39
CA GLY A 563 -4.48 -5.35 14.17
C GLY A 563 -4.08 -6.81 13.95
N LYS A 564 -3.93 -7.16 12.66
CA LYS A 564 -3.44 -8.46 12.20
C LYS A 564 -2.27 -8.24 11.26
N LEU A 565 -1.19 -9.02 11.40
CA LEU A 565 -0.04 -8.93 10.50
C LEU A 565 -0.47 -9.17 9.05
N THR A 566 -0.09 -8.26 8.17
CA THR A 566 -0.29 -8.37 6.71
C THR A 566 0.98 -8.82 5.99
N MET A 567 1.96 -9.29 6.74
CA MET A 567 3.23 -9.81 6.24
C MET A 567 3.77 -10.90 7.15
N THR A 568 4.52 -11.84 6.59
CA THR A 568 5.24 -12.90 7.29
C THR A 568 6.50 -12.32 7.93
N TRP A 569 6.75 -12.62 9.19
CA TRP A 569 7.98 -12.25 9.91
C TRP A 569 8.97 -13.41 9.85
N TYR A 570 10.06 -13.24 9.10
CA TYR A 570 11.06 -14.25 8.87
C TYR A 570 12.18 -14.21 9.92
N PRO A 571 12.81 -15.35 10.25
CA PRO A 571 14.06 -15.37 11.00
C PRO A 571 15.21 -14.81 10.15
N GLU A 572 16.28 -14.32 10.79
CA GLU A 572 17.48 -13.79 10.11
C GLU A 572 18.09 -14.79 9.11
N GLN A 573 17.97 -16.08 9.37
CA GLN A 573 18.45 -17.13 8.45
C GLN A 573 17.89 -16.98 7.03
N PHE A 574 16.67 -16.46 6.86
CA PHE A 574 16.05 -16.21 5.55
C PHE A 574 16.94 -15.33 4.65
N VAL A 575 17.66 -14.37 5.23
CA VAL A 575 18.56 -13.48 4.48
C VAL A 575 19.71 -14.23 3.83
N GLN A 576 20.16 -15.32 4.45
CA GLN A 576 21.24 -16.15 3.94
C GLN A 576 20.75 -17.13 2.87
N GLU A 577 19.48 -17.53 2.92
CA GLU A 577 18.88 -18.50 2.01
C GLU A 577 18.39 -17.87 0.70
N VAL A 578 18.03 -16.58 0.74
CA VAL A 578 17.34 -15.93 -0.39
C VAL A 578 18.02 -14.61 -0.75
N SER A 579 18.47 -14.49 -2.02
CA SER A 579 18.94 -13.20 -2.54
C SER A 579 17.77 -12.22 -2.65
N LEU A 580 18.00 -10.95 -2.29
CA LEU A 580 17.02 -9.88 -2.50
C LEU A 580 16.63 -9.75 -3.98
N THR A 581 17.60 -9.91 -4.89
CA THR A 581 17.43 -9.81 -6.35
C THR A 581 16.72 -11.01 -6.97
N ASP A 582 16.55 -12.13 -6.23
CA ASP A 582 15.74 -13.25 -6.70
C ASP A 582 14.25 -12.89 -6.60
N MET A 583 13.59 -12.61 -7.73
CA MET A 583 12.17 -12.25 -7.79
C MET A 583 11.21 -13.41 -7.61
N GLY A 584 11.71 -14.66 -7.57
CA GLY A 584 10.90 -15.87 -7.42
C GLY A 584 10.12 -15.89 -6.12
N MET A 585 8.82 -16.13 -6.22
CA MET A 585 7.92 -16.23 -5.05
C MET A 585 7.87 -17.68 -4.52
N ARG A 586 8.07 -18.65 -5.41
CA ARG A 586 7.89 -20.07 -5.12
C ARG A 586 9.17 -20.73 -4.61
N PRO A 587 9.06 -21.79 -3.79
CA PRO A 587 10.23 -22.57 -3.39
C PRO A 587 11.02 -23.07 -4.60
N ASN A 588 12.34 -22.95 -4.53
CA ASN A 588 13.24 -23.43 -5.58
C ASN A 588 14.41 -24.20 -4.95
N ALA A 589 14.35 -25.53 -5.05
CA ALA A 589 15.37 -26.41 -4.47
C ALA A 589 16.77 -26.22 -5.10
N SER A 590 16.86 -25.71 -6.33
CA SER A 590 18.15 -25.50 -6.99
C SER A 590 18.92 -24.29 -6.46
N THR A 591 18.22 -23.31 -5.92
CA THR A 591 18.80 -22.10 -5.31
C THR A 591 18.75 -22.10 -3.79
N GLY A 592 18.04 -23.06 -3.17
CA GLY A 592 17.78 -23.09 -1.74
C GLY A 592 16.66 -22.15 -1.29
N ASN A 593 16.01 -21.41 -2.20
CA ASN A 593 14.92 -20.48 -1.87
C ASN A 593 13.74 -21.25 -1.27
N PRO A 594 13.34 -20.99 0.01
CA PRO A 594 12.21 -21.67 0.65
C PRO A 594 10.83 -21.10 0.23
N GLY A 595 10.81 -20.18 -0.72
CA GLY A 595 9.62 -19.41 -1.09
C GLY A 595 9.42 -18.16 -0.24
N ARG A 596 8.51 -17.30 -0.67
CA ARG A 596 8.20 -16.03 -0.02
C ARG A 596 6.71 -15.88 0.26
N SER A 597 6.38 -15.03 1.21
CA SER A 597 5.04 -14.73 1.71
C SER A 597 4.31 -15.95 2.31
N HIS A 598 3.23 -15.68 3.01
CA HIS A 598 2.37 -16.76 3.55
C HIS A 598 1.88 -17.73 2.47
N ARG A 599 1.92 -17.31 1.20
CA ARG A 599 1.43 -18.10 0.08
C ARG A 599 2.39 -19.23 -0.31
N PHE A 600 3.69 -19.04 -0.12
CA PHE A 600 4.69 -19.98 -0.65
C PHE A 600 5.78 -20.37 0.35
N TYR A 601 6.06 -19.57 1.39
CA TYR A 601 7.14 -19.84 2.34
C TYR A 601 6.94 -21.19 3.04
N THR A 602 7.98 -22.01 3.03
CA THR A 602 7.98 -23.38 3.59
C THR A 602 8.70 -23.48 4.93
N GLY A 603 9.41 -22.43 5.33
CA GLY A 603 10.11 -22.36 6.62
C GLY A 603 9.17 -22.03 7.79
N VAL A 604 9.75 -21.87 8.97
CA VAL A 604 9.01 -21.49 10.19
C VAL A 604 9.18 -20.00 10.41
N PRO A 605 8.10 -19.20 10.37
CA PRO A 605 8.20 -17.77 10.60
C PRO A 605 8.37 -17.45 12.09
N VAL A 606 8.96 -16.30 12.41
CA VAL A 606 8.94 -15.72 13.76
C VAL A 606 7.51 -15.43 14.18
N PHE A 607 6.77 -14.73 13.31
CA PHE A 607 5.32 -14.57 13.42
C PHE A 607 4.68 -14.81 12.05
N ALA A 608 3.59 -15.55 12.04
CA ALA A 608 2.88 -15.87 10.82
C ALA A 608 1.99 -14.70 10.37
N PHE A 609 1.77 -14.59 9.05
CA PHE A 609 0.76 -13.72 8.48
C PHE A 609 -0.61 -13.96 9.15
N GLY A 610 -1.29 -12.88 9.51
CA GLY A 610 -2.59 -12.92 10.19
C GLY A 610 -2.50 -13.00 11.71
N GLU A 611 -1.31 -13.17 12.32
CA GLU A 611 -1.17 -13.13 13.77
C GLU A 611 -1.53 -11.75 14.33
N GLY A 612 -2.09 -11.78 15.53
CA GLY A 612 -2.48 -10.61 16.30
C GLY A 612 -3.44 -11.03 17.41
N LEU A 613 -3.08 -10.71 18.64
CA LEU A 613 -3.83 -11.03 19.86
C LEU A 613 -4.79 -9.90 20.24
N SER A 614 -5.65 -10.17 21.21
CA SER A 614 -6.60 -9.23 21.80
C SER A 614 -6.66 -9.42 23.31
N TYR A 615 -7.12 -8.39 24.03
CA TYR A 615 -7.41 -8.50 25.48
C TYR A 615 -8.74 -9.19 25.78
N THR A 616 -9.45 -9.63 24.75
CA THR A 616 -10.66 -10.46 24.85
C THR A 616 -10.51 -11.71 24.00
N SER A 617 -11.41 -12.68 24.17
CA SER A 617 -11.40 -13.92 23.41
C SER A 617 -12.53 -13.93 22.39
N PHE A 618 -12.27 -14.54 21.24
CA PHE A 618 -13.27 -14.73 20.19
C PHE A 618 -13.39 -16.21 19.83
N ALA A 619 -14.62 -16.67 19.60
CA ALA A 619 -14.89 -17.96 19.00
C ALA A 619 -15.28 -17.74 17.55
N VAL A 620 -14.59 -18.45 16.65
CA VAL A 620 -14.85 -18.42 15.21
C VAL A 620 -14.94 -19.89 14.75
N PRO A 621 -16.15 -20.43 14.56
CA PRO A 621 -16.32 -21.78 14.03
C PRO A 621 -15.84 -21.88 12.58
N PRO A 622 -15.70 -23.10 12.01
CA PRO A 622 -15.43 -23.28 10.60
C PRO A 622 -16.42 -22.48 9.74
N PRO A 623 -15.94 -21.86 8.62
CA PRO A 623 -16.82 -21.08 7.75
C PRO A 623 -17.87 -21.97 7.05
N GLU A 624 -19.09 -21.45 6.90
CA GLU A 624 -20.14 -22.11 6.13
C GLU A 624 -20.00 -21.73 4.65
N VAL A 625 -19.69 -22.72 3.80
CA VAL A 625 -19.40 -22.51 2.37
C VAL A 625 -20.60 -22.98 1.53
N ALA A 626 -21.15 -22.09 0.74
CA ALA A 626 -22.21 -22.37 -0.21
C ALA A 626 -21.79 -21.95 -1.64
N LEU A 627 -21.44 -22.91 -2.47
CA LEU A 627 -21.10 -22.70 -3.88
C LEU A 627 -22.23 -23.15 -4.79
N SER A 628 -22.44 -22.40 -5.88
CA SER A 628 -23.42 -22.71 -6.91
C SER A 628 -23.03 -23.97 -7.69
N PRO A 629 -24.00 -24.78 -8.13
CA PRO A 629 -23.72 -25.81 -9.12
C PRO A 629 -23.04 -25.22 -10.36
N GLY A 630 -21.98 -25.85 -10.86
CA GLY A 630 -21.21 -25.33 -12.00
C GLY A 630 -20.20 -24.22 -11.66
N ALA A 631 -19.97 -23.89 -10.37
CA ALA A 631 -18.98 -22.89 -9.95
C ALA A 631 -17.59 -23.11 -10.60
N LEU A 632 -17.15 -24.36 -10.67
CA LEU A 632 -15.85 -24.71 -11.28
C LEU A 632 -15.84 -24.53 -12.80
N ASP A 633 -16.94 -24.82 -13.48
CA ASP A 633 -17.04 -24.63 -14.93
C ASP A 633 -17.07 -23.14 -15.29
N THR A 634 -17.74 -22.31 -14.48
CA THR A 634 -17.68 -20.85 -14.58
C THR A 634 -16.23 -20.36 -14.38
N ALA A 635 -15.56 -20.83 -13.36
CA ALA A 635 -14.17 -20.48 -13.09
C ALA A 635 -13.20 -20.86 -14.23
N ARG A 636 -13.43 -22.01 -14.86
CA ARG A 636 -12.66 -22.45 -16.04
C ARG A 636 -12.93 -21.60 -17.26
N SER A 637 -14.18 -21.26 -17.49
CA SER A 637 -14.59 -20.41 -18.62
C SER A 637 -13.99 -19.02 -18.51
N GLU A 638 -14.00 -18.42 -17.33
CA GLU A 638 -13.36 -17.12 -17.07
C GLU A 638 -11.84 -17.18 -17.12
N GLY A 639 -11.23 -18.25 -16.58
CA GLY A 639 -9.78 -18.40 -16.58
C GLY A 639 -9.18 -18.58 -17.96
N ALA A 640 -9.95 -19.14 -18.91
CA ALA A 640 -9.53 -19.30 -20.31
C ALA A 640 -9.70 -18.03 -21.16
N ALA A 641 -10.55 -17.10 -20.71
CA ALA A 641 -10.76 -15.81 -21.35
C ALA A 641 -10.01 -14.74 -20.55
N VAL A 642 -9.15 -13.98 -21.21
CA VAL A 642 -8.67 -12.69 -20.66
C VAL A 642 -9.88 -11.75 -20.70
N THR A 643 -10.77 -11.89 -19.71
CA THR A 643 -12.03 -11.15 -19.70
C THR A 643 -11.83 -9.79 -19.03
N ARG A 644 -12.23 -8.73 -19.74
CA ARG A 644 -12.57 -7.45 -19.13
C ARG A 644 -13.73 -7.68 -18.18
N GLY A 645 -13.58 -7.25 -16.94
CA GLY A 645 -14.73 -7.07 -16.09
C GLY A 645 -14.80 -7.97 -14.86
N ARG A 646 -15.90 -7.85 -14.19
CA ARG A 646 -16.16 -8.47 -12.89
C ARG A 646 -16.28 -9.99 -13.05
N SER A 647 -15.42 -10.72 -12.35
CA SER A 647 -15.59 -12.16 -12.22
C SER A 647 -16.96 -12.51 -11.63
N ALA A 648 -17.61 -13.52 -12.17
CA ALA A 648 -18.95 -13.93 -11.74
C ALA A 648 -18.93 -14.39 -10.27
N VAL A 649 -19.94 -14.03 -9.52
CA VAL A 649 -20.17 -14.56 -8.17
C VAL A 649 -20.71 -15.99 -8.30
N VAL A 650 -19.95 -16.95 -7.79
CA VAL A 650 -20.27 -18.39 -7.86
C VAL A 650 -20.66 -18.98 -6.50
N GLY A 651 -20.79 -18.16 -5.49
CA GLY A 651 -21.22 -18.59 -4.16
C GLY A 651 -20.96 -17.57 -3.08
N HIS A 652 -21.14 -17.99 -1.84
CA HIS A 652 -20.84 -17.16 -0.68
C HIS A 652 -20.31 -18.03 0.48
N ILE A 653 -19.62 -17.36 1.41
CA ILE A 653 -19.10 -17.96 2.63
C ILE A 653 -19.58 -17.12 3.80
N GLU A 654 -20.17 -17.76 4.82
CA GLU A 654 -20.58 -17.12 6.05
C GLU A 654 -19.60 -17.44 7.18
N VAL A 655 -19.20 -16.41 7.88
CA VAL A 655 -18.26 -16.49 9.02
C VAL A 655 -18.90 -15.84 10.24
N ARG A 656 -19.19 -16.64 11.25
CA ARG A 656 -19.72 -16.17 12.53
C ARG A 656 -18.59 -15.90 13.49
N VAL A 657 -18.56 -14.71 14.10
CA VAL A 657 -17.63 -14.33 15.15
C VAL A 657 -18.40 -14.04 16.41
N THR A 658 -17.98 -14.61 17.53
CA THR A 658 -18.57 -14.38 18.87
C THR A 658 -17.49 -13.89 19.82
N ASN A 659 -17.71 -12.77 20.50
CA ASN A 659 -16.85 -12.35 21.60
C ASN A 659 -17.20 -13.17 22.84
N THR A 660 -16.33 -14.09 23.21
CA THR A 660 -16.51 -14.99 24.38
C THR A 660 -15.81 -14.48 25.63
N GLY A 661 -15.05 -13.39 25.52
CA GLY A 661 -14.35 -12.80 26.67
C GLY A 661 -15.16 -11.72 27.37
N ALA A 662 -14.53 -11.04 28.32
CA ALA A 662 -15.18 -10.08 29.21
C ALA A 662 -15.03 -8.61 28.81
N ARG A 663 -14.33 -8.31 27.68
CA ARG A 663 -14.07 -6.96 27.21
C ARG A 663 -14.66 -6.74 25.83
N TYR A 664 -15.11 -5.51 25.54
CA TYR A 664 -15.36 -5.09 24.18
C TYR A 664 -14.09 -5.22 23.34
N GLY A 665 -14.21 -5.70 22.10
CA GLY A 665 -13.08 -5.82 21.21
C GLY A 665 -13.47 -5.92 19.75
N ALA A 666 -12.54 -5.55 18.88
CA ALA A 666 -12.67 -5.77 17.45
C ALA A 666 -11.84 -6.99 17.03
N TYR A 667 -12.31 -7.69 16.00
CA TYR A 667 -11.66 -8.86 15.43
C TYR A 667 -11.53 -8.72 13.92
N GLY A 668 -10.28 -8.76 13.43
CA GLY A 668 -9.99 -8.85 12.00
C GLY A 668 -10.16 -10.29 11.52
N VAL A 669 -11.14 -10.52 10.66
CA VAL A 669 -11.40 -11.82 10.02
C VAL A 669 -10.56 -11.88 8.75
N LEU A 670 -9.68 -12.87 8.66
CA LEU A 670 -8.99 -13.26 7.44
C LEU A 670 -9.55 -14.61 6.99
N LEU A 671 -10.21 -14.62 5.84
CA LEU A 671 -10.76 -15.82 5.21
C LEU A 671 -9.77 -16.33 4.17
N PHE A 672 -9.26 -17.51 4.39
CA PHE A 672 -8.30 -18.16 3.49
C PHE A 672 -8.97 -19.21 2.60
N VAL A 673 -8.35 -19.42 1.44
CA VAL A 673 -8.64 -20.52 0.52
C VAL A 673 -7.35 -21.24 0.13
N ALA A 674 -7.41 -22.56 0.02
CA ALA A 674 -6.32 -23.36 -0.52
C ALA A 674 -6.82 -24.30 -1.62
N PRO A 675 -6.08 -24.39 -2.75
CA PRO A 675 -6.39 -25.30 -3.83
C PRO A 675 -6.09 -26.76 -3.44
N PRO A 676 -6.53 -27.74 -4.26
CA PRO A 676 -6.22 -29.15 -4.04
C PRO A 676 -4.73 -29.44 -3.91
N ALA A 677 -4.33 -30.30 -2.96
CA ALA A 677 -2.93 -30.59 -2.65
C ALA A 677 -2.05 -31.00 -3.86
N PRO A 678 -2.51 -31.82 -4.83
CA PRO A 678 -1.69 -32.16 -6.00
C PRO A 678 -1.31 -30.95 -6.88
N ILE A 679 -2.10 -29.88 -6.81
CA ILE A 679 -1.85 -28.66 -7.60
C ILE A 679 -0.84 -27.76 -6.90
N MET A 680 -0.85 -27.72 -5.56
CA MET A 680 0.19 -27.03 -4.79
C MET A 680 1.58 -27.57 -5.10
N ALA A 681 1.73 -28.88 -5.28
CA ALA A 681 2.97 -29.52 -5.71
C ALA A 681 3.42 -29.10 -7.13
N ARG A 682 2.53 -28.50 -7.92
CA ARG A 682 2.82 -27.97 -9.27
C ARG A 682 2.99 -26.44 -9.29
N GLY A 683 3.19 -25.83 -8.12
CA GLY A 683 3.47 -24.40 -8.00
C GLY A 683 2.25 -23.51 -7.75
N ALA A 684 1.06 -24.04 -7.54
CA ALA A 684 -0.05 -23.22 -7.04
C ALA A 684 0.25 -22.70 -5.62
N PRO A 685 -0.31 -21.55 -5.22
CA PRO A 685 -0.19 -21.09 -3.84
C PRO A 685 -0.64 -22.15 -2.84
N ARG A 686 0.07 -22.29 -1.74
CA ARG A 686 -0.34 -23.19 -0.63
C ARG A 686 -1.66 -22.71 -0.01
N GLN A 687 -1.87 -21.41 -0.03
CA GLN A 687 -3.03 -20.70 0.46
C GLN A 687 -3.03 -19.27 -0.10
N SER A 688 -4.19 -18.62 -0.09
CA SER A 688 -4.34 -17.21 -0.40
C SER A 688 -5.43 -16.62 0.48
N VAL A 689 -5.39 -15.33 0.76
CA VAL A 689 -6.54 -14.64 1.34
C VAL A 689 -7.62 -14.57 0.26
N LEU A 690 -8.79 -15.13 0.54
CA LEU A 690 -9.96 -15.00 -0.33
C LEU A 690 -10.62 -13.64 -0.12
N ASP A 691 -10.86 -13.31 1.14
CA ASP A 691 -11.46 -12.03 1.55
C ASP A 691 -11.17 -11.76 3.04
N PHE A 692 -11.54 -10.59 3.53
CA PHE A 692 -11.37 -10.22 4.93
C PHE A 692 -12.45 -9.22 5.37
N GLY A 693 -12.56 -9.06 6.68
CA GLY A 693 -13.47 -8.06 7.26
C GLY A 693 -13.16 -7.81 8.72
N LYS A 694 -13.85 -6.85 9.32
CA LYS A 694 -13.69 -6.50 10.73
C LYS A 694 -15.04 -6.43 11.42
N VAL A 695 -15.12 -7.02 12.61
CA VAL A 695 -16.28 -6.92 13.48
C VAL A 695 -15.86 -6.30 14.82
N ALA A 696 -16.78 -5.58 15.45
CA ALA A 696 -16.57 -4.97 16.77
C ALA A 696 -17.71 -5.41 17.69
N LEU A 697 -17.37 -6.14 18.76
CA LEU A 697 -18.34 -6.90 19.54
C LEU A 697 -18.24 -6.63 21.04
N ALA A 698 -19.39 -6.38 21.68
CA ALA A 698 -19.50 -6.41 23.12
C ALA A 698 -19.35 -7.86 23.65
N PRO A 699 -19.00 -8.06 24.91
CA PRO A 699 -18.98 -9.38 25.54
C PRO A 699 -20.28 -10.17 25.32
N GLY A 700 -20.15 -11.43 24.91
CA GLY A 700 -21.26 -12.34 24.67
C GLY A 700 -22.05 -12.09 23.37
N THR A 701 -21.70 -11.08 22.56
CA THR A 701 -22.39 -10.82 21.30
C THR A 701 -21.71 -11.49 20.10
N SER A 702 -22.48 -11.72 19.04
CA SER A 702 -22.00 -12.34 17.79
C SER A 702 -22.41 -11.50 16.60
N GLN A 703 -21.62 -11.62 15.52
CA GLN A 703 -21.94 -11.09 14.19
C GLN A 703 -21.52 -12.10 13.14
N THR A 704 -22.34 -12.21 12.07
CA THR A 704 -21.98 -13.00 10.89
C THR A 704 -21.56 -12.07 9.77
N LEU A 705 -20.41 -12.33 9.18
CA LEU A 705 -19.95 -11.72 7.93
C LEU A 705 -20.27 -12.66 6.79
N ARG A 706 -20.66 -12.09 5.65
CA ARG A 706 -20.91 -12.82 4.42
C ARG A 706 -19.95 -12.33 3.35
N PHE A 707 -19.21 -13.25 2.78
CA PHE A 707 -18.21 -13.02 1.73
C PHE A 707 -18.69 -13.64 0.42
N GLU A 708 -18.54 -12.94 -0.68
CA GLU A 708 -18.79 -13.49 -2.02
C GLU A 708 -17.60 -14.34 -2.46
N VAL A 709 -17.89 -15.47 -3.10
CA VAL A 709 -16.89 -16.26 -3.82
C VAL A 709 -17.03 -15.95 -5.30
N LYS A 710 -15.99 -15.39 -5.87
CA LYS A 710 -15.91 -15.11 -7.30
C LYS A 710 -15.29 -16.29 -8.04
N ALA A 711 -15.62 -16.46 -9.29
CA ALA A 711 -15.09 -17.54 -10.12
C ALA A 711 -13.55 -17.55 -10.13
N LYS A 712 -12.91 -16.38 -10.20
CA LYS A 712 -11.46 -16.23 -10.15
C LYS A 712 -10.81 -16.69 -8.84
N ASP A 713 -11.54 -16.67 -7.73
CA ASP A 713 -11.01 -17.10 -6.42
C ASP A 713 -10.78 -18.63 -6.37
N LEU A 714 -11.42 -19.38 -7.28
CA LEU A 714 -11.23 -20.80 -7.49
C LEU A 714 -10.21 -21.11 -8.60
N THR A 715 -9.33 -20.17 -8.90
CA THR A 715 -8.29 -20.30 -9.93
C THR A 715 -6.89 -19.99 -9.39
N HIS A 716 -5.88 -20.43 -10.10
CA HIS A 716 -4.48 -19.99 -9.94
C HIS A 716 -3.83 -19.92 -11.33
N ALA A 717 -2.72 -19.21 -11.47
CA ALA A 717 -1.98 -19.19 -12.71
C ALA A 717 -1.14 -20.46 -12.89
N ASP A 718 -1.13 -20.99 -14.11
CA ASP A 718 -0.19 -22.03 -14.51
C ASP A 718 1.20 -21.42 -14.86
N PRO A 719 2.24 -22.22 -15.15
CA PRO A 719 3.56 -21.69 -15.50
C PRO A 719 3.58 -20.72 -16.71
N ARG A 720 2.53 -20.73 -17.54
CA ARG A 720 2.39 -19.82 -18.68
C ARG A 720 1.60 -18.54 -18.35
N GLY A 721 1.18 -18.38 -17.09
CA GLY A 721 0.35 -17.27 -16.67
C GLY A 721 -1.15 -17.44 -16.97
N THR A 722 -1.55 -18.61 -17.50
CA THR A 722 -2.98 -18.86 -17.75
C THR A 722 -3.66 -19.28 -16.46
N ARG A 723 -4.80 -18.65 -16.14
CA ARG A 723 -5.58 -19.02 -14.96
C ARG A 723 -6.35 -20.32 -15.19
N VAL A 724 -6.14 -21.27 -14.29
CA VAL A 724 -6.75 -22.59 -14.34
C VAL A 724 -7.53 -22.90 -13.06
N ALA A 725 -8.68 -23.56 -13.20
CA ALA A 725 -9.54 -23.99 -12.09
C ALA A 725 -9.45 -25.52 -11.92
N PRO A 726 -8.69 -26.03 -10.97
CA PRO A 726 -8.50 -27.48 -10.79
C PRO A 726 -9.67 -28.13 -10.06
N THR A 727 -9.95 -29.38 -10.43
CA THR A 727 -10.83 -30.25 -9.65
C THR A 727 -10.13 -30.80 -8.43
N GLY A 728 -10.87 -31.06 -7.37
CA GLY A 728 -10.38 -31.68 -6.15
C GLY A 728 -10.92 -31.04 -4.89
N GLU A 729 -10.32 -31.39 -3.76
CA GLU A 729 -10.70 -30.86 -2.45
C GLU A 729 -10.12 -29.47 -2.25
N TRP A 730 -10.99 -28.45 -2.16
CA TRP A 730 -10.66 -27.09 -1.76
C TRP A 730 -10.89 -26.92 -0.26
N ARG A 731 -10.03 -26.13 0.39
CA ARG A 731 -10.12 -25.87 1.84
C ARG A 731 -10.34 -24.39 2.11
N PHE A 732 -11.21 -24.11 3.08
CA PHE A 732 -11.53 -22.76 3.51
C PHE A 732 -11.44 -22.66 5.03
N TRP A 733 -10.81 -21.62 5.55
CA TRP A 733 -10.72 -21.41 7.01
C TRP A 733 -10.58 -19.93 7.35
N VAL A 734 -10.83 -19.61 8.61
CA VAL A 734 -10.61 -18.27 9.20
C VAL A 734 -9.53 -18.38 10.25
N GLY A 735 -8.58 -17.43 10.26
CA GLY A 735 -7.50 -17.40 11.25
C GLY A 735 -6.22 -16.82 10.71
N THR A 736 -5.12 -17.54 10.90
CA THR A 736 -3.78 -17.18 10.45
C THR A 736 -3.31 -18.10 9.32
N ALA A 737 -2.24 -17.71 8.65
CA ALA A 737 -1.59 -18.58 7.65
C ALA A 737 -1.07 -19.90 8.26
N ALA A 738 -0.70 -19.91 9.54
CA ALA A 738 -0.26 -21.11 10.24
C ALA A 738 -1.41 -22.11 10.50
N ASP A 739 -2.65 -21.66 10.54
CA ASP A 739 -3.80 -22.54 10.82
C ASP A 739 -4.15 -23.45 9.64
N GLY A 740 -3.87 -23.04 8.41
CA GLY A 740 -4.06 -23.86 7.22
C GLY A 740 -3.21 -25.13 7.16
N ALA A 741 -2.14 -25.19 7.92
CA ALA A 741 -1.28 -26.38 8.04
C ALA A 741 -1.79 -27.36 9.10
N LYS A 742 -2.67 -26.93 10.02
CA LYS A 742 -3.27 -27.77 11.07
C LYS A 742 -4.40 -28.56 10.46
N VAL A 743 -4.30 -29.89 10.49
CA VAL A 743 -5.22 -30.83 9.81
C VAL A 743 -6.60 -30.86 10.47
N ASP A 744 -6.77 -30.31 11.70
CA ASP A 744 -7.94 -30.50 12.53
C ASP A 744 -8.63 -29.21 12.98
N ALA A 745 -9.93 -29.20 12.95
CA ALA A 745 -10.96 -28.49 13.71
C ALA A 745 -11.59 -27.24 13.10
N ASN A 746 -10.94 -26.38 12.30
CA ASN A 746 -11.57 -25.12 11.83
C ASN A 746 -11.52 -24.92 10.31
N VAL A 747 -11.39 -26.02 9.54
CA VAL A 747 -11.28 -25.97 8.08
C VAL A 747 -12.51 -26.61 7.44
N THR A 748 -13.22 -25.86 6.62
CA THR A 748 -14.29 -26.41 5.76
C THR A 748 -13.69 -26.93 4.46
N ARG A 749 -14.01 -28.17 4.09
CA ARG A 749 -13.54 -28.85 2.88
C ARG A 749 -14.67 -28.97 1.88
N VAL A 750 -14.40 -28.59 0.64
CA VAL A 750 -15.37 -28.66 -0.46
C VAL A 750 -14.74 -29.41 -1.63
N LEU A 751 -15.35 -30.52 -2.01
CA LEU A 751 -14.94 -31.29 -3.19
C LEU A 751 -15.58 -30.69 -4.44
N LEU A 752 -14.78 -30.04 -5.29
CA LEU A 752 -15.20 -29.56 -6.59
C LEU A 752 -14.87 -30.58 -7.68
N THR A 753 -15.90 -31.09 -8.33
CA THR A 753 -15.78 -32.02 -9.45
C THR A 753 -16.27 -31.38 -10.74
N SER A 754 -15.84 -31.91 -11.89
CA SER A 754 -16.31 -31.45 -13.22
C SER A 754 -17.75 -31.81 -13.54
N ALA A 755 -18.42 -32.59 -12.69
CA ALA A 755 -19.83 -32.96 -12.81
C ALA A 755 -20.59 -32.50 -11.56
N LEU A 756 -21.24 -31.38 -11.62
CA LEU A 756 -22.44 -30.90 -10.88
C LEU A 756 -22.67 -31.34 -9.41
N ARG A 757 -21.69 -31.84 -8.67
CA ARG A 757 -21.85 -32.17 -7.25
C ARG A 757 -20.88 -31.38 -6.39
N VAL A 758 -21.48 -30.57 -5.53
CA VAL A 758 -20.79 -29.97 -4.36
C VAL A 758 -21.10 -30.89 -3.19
N GLU A 759 -20.11 -31.58 -2.69
CA GLU A 759 -20.20 -32.34 -1.44
C GLU A 759 -19.45 -31.59 -0.36
N VAL A 760 -20.17 -31.09 0.63
CA VAL A 760 -19.60 -30.52 1.85
C VAL A 760 -19.34 -31.68 2.79
N GLN A 761 -18.09 -31.92 3.15
CA GLN A 761 -17.71 -32.90 4.17
C GLN A 761 -17.48 -32.17 5.51
N PRO A 762 -17.97 -32.71 6.62
CA PRO A 762 -17.87 -32.12 7.96
C PRO A 762 -16.43 -32.07 8.51
#